data_c48e5920ffe727352182482d1f9c629c
#
_entry.id   c48e5920ffe727352182482d1f9c629c
#
_cell.length_a   1.000
_cell.length_b   1.000
_cell.length_c   1.000
_cell.angle_alpha   90.00
_cell.angle_beta   90.00
_cell.angle_gamma   90.00
#
_symmetry.space_group_name_H-M   'P 1'
#
loop_
_entity.id
_entity.type
_entity.pdbx_description
1 polymer ?
#
loop_
_entity_poly.entity_id
_entity_poly.type
_entity_poly.pdbx_seq_one_letter_code
_entity_poly.pdbx_strand_id
1 'polypeptide(L)'
;MSGGRRITKLLIANRGEIACRILRSAHAEGLPTAAIYSDVDRNALHTQLAGEAHPIGGAAAADSYLRAGAILELAQRIGANAIHPGYGFLSEQADFADACEAGGLIFVGPSGASMRALGNKSAARRLALTLGIPVRAGYDGNDQTDARFLAEAPKLGFPLMVKAAAGGGGRGMRIVHHLADLPEALASARAESLAAFGSTQLLLEALLARARHIEIQVMADHYGKVLTLHERDCTTQRRHQKILEEAPAPGLSSALRSAMSHDAIRLARAVHYHGAGTVEFLLEPDGRYTLLEMNTRLQVEHPVTEAITGLDLVALQLRIAQGEPLAIGQHEVQMRGHAIEARLCAEDPWRACLPQSGPVHALRWPGIEGVRIDHGLHCGSSISQHYDPLMAKIIAWGTHRSEAINRLRLALEQLRILGPQDNRTLLLAALAHPGFGEVVSSDTGWLERALASGSLLPAVDSPAGDPTAPPLAWSAAAAALIATRSARVHGALMGFQSTARGPSRTEESARLVQRMRVRAQRHQHTSELRLRCDGSSDHQDLAFWTLGDAADPLGVWLSVGVPVDLGPPCNPSDRSPGEALAIGPQRRHFLAHWTSEGLHLDLGICSDLAIVDAPSTSTDSGRNREGILRSSMHGLVASVEAKVGDRVEAGSLLMRIEAMKIQHRIEAPRAGVLEELSVQPGQQVSAGQVLATIGPQAQPAFATAVSPLADTGPQSHPG
;
A
#
# COMPACT_ATOMS: atom_id res chain seq x y z
N MET A 1 47.39 7.85 7.36
CA MET A 1 46.19 8.36 8.08
C MET A 1 45.39 9.15 7.06
N SER A 2 44.43 8.53 6.38
CA SER A 2 43.49 9.24 5.53
C SER A 2 42.52 9.95 6.48
N GLY A 3 42.60 11.27 6.56
CA GLY A 3 41.68 12.07 7.34
C GLY A 3 40.26 11.79 6.85
N GLY A 4 39.43 11.14 7.66
CA GLY A 4 38.01 10.89 7.36
C GLY A 4 37.33 12.20 6.95
N ARG A 5 36.56 12.18 5.89
CA ARG A 5 35.76 13.34 5.46
C ARG A 5 34.62 13.53 6.44
N ARG A 6 34.68 14.56 7.27
CA ARG A 6 33.57 14.87 8.18
C ARG A 6 32.38 15.42 7.44
N ILE A 7 31.17 14.91 7.75
CA ILE A 7 29.93 15.50 7.27
C ILE A 7 29.69 16.82 8.00
N THR A 8 29.63 17.92 7.25
CA THR A 8 29.36 19.27 7.79
C THR A 8 27.91 19.69 7.55
N LYS A 9 27.28 19.23 6.47
CA LYS A 9 25.87 19.40 6.16
C LYS A 9 25.39 18.23 5.30
N LEU A 10 24.30 17.58 5.71
CA LEU A 10 23.70 16.43 5.04
C LEU A 10 22.48 16.86 4.23
N LEU A 11 22.49 16.59 2.92
CA LEU A 11 21.31 16.70 2.06
C LEU A 11 20.58 15.36 2.01
N ILE A 12 19.30 15.33 2.36
CA ILE A 12 18.44 14.16 2.26
C ILE A 12 17.77 14.19 0.88
N ALA A 13 18.20 13.30 -0.02
CA ALA A 13 17.70 13.19 -1.39
C ALA A 13 16.54 12.19 -1.45
N ASN A 14 15.55 12.36 -0.59
CA ASN A 14 14.37 11.52 -0.49
C ASN A 14 13.19 12.26 0.15
N ARG A 15 12.04 11.58 0.34
CA ARG A 15 10.79 12.12 0.86
C ARG A 15 10.13 11.17 1.88
N GLY A 16 9.01 11.64 2.43
CA GLY A 16 8.11 10.80 3.24
C GLY A 16 8.75 10.30 4.52
N GLU A 17 8.40 9.06 4.92
CA GLU A 17 8.83 8.49 6.18
C GLU A 17 10.34 8.31 6.27
N ILE A 18 11.00 7.88 5.17
CA ILE A 18 12.45 7.63 5.20
C ILE A 18 13.24 8.93 5.33
N ALA A 19 12.79 10.02 4.70
CA ALA A 19 13.43 11.33 4.92
C ALA A 19 13.30 11.75 6.39
N CYS A 20 12.11 11.61 7.00
CA CYS A 20 11.91 11.86 8.42
C CYS A 20 12.80 10.95 9.31
N ARG A 21 12.93 9.68 8.93
CA ARG A 21 13.77 8.70 9.64
C ARG A 21 15.24 9.10 9.63
N ILE A 22 15.78 9.49 8.46
CA ILE A 22 17.16 9.93 8.31
C ILE A 22 17.40 11.23 9.08
N LEU A 23 16.48 12.20 8.99
CA LEU A 23 16.56 13.46 9.74
C LEU A 23 16.68 13.23 11.24
N ARG A 24 15.90 12.30 11.81
CA ARG A 24 15.97 11.98 13.25
C ARG A 24 17.37 11.49 13.67
N SER A 25 17.97 10.56 12.92
CA SER A 25 19.32 10.09 13.22
C SER A 25 20.38 11.17 12.99
N ALA A 26 20.27 11.95 11.91
CA ALA A 26 21.20 13.05 11.65
C ALA A 26 21.16 14.11 12.75
N HIS A 27 19.96 14.45 13.25
CA HIS A 27 19.80 15.38 14.37
C HIS A 27 20.37 14.82 15.68
N ALA A 28 20.18 13.51 15.93
CA ALA A 28 20.77 12.86 17.12
C ALA A 28 22.32 12.85 17.06
N GLU A 29 22.90 12.81 15.86
CA GLU A 29 24.34 12.95 15.63
C GLU A 29 24.80 14.43 15.57
N GLY A 30 23.91 15.40 15.76
CA GLY A 30 24.20 16.84 15.74
C GLY A 30 24.53 17.39 14.35
N LEU A 31 24.11 16.76 13.28
CA LEU A 31 24.41 17.16 11.92
C LEU A 31 23.42 18.21 11.39
N PRO A 32 23.88 19.32 10.80
CA PRO A 32 23.04 20.20 10.00
C PRO A 32 22.43 19.46 8.82
N THR A 33 21.15 19.69 8.54
CA THR A 33 20.39 18.95 7.54
C THR A 33 19.69 19.87 6.54
N ALA A 34 19.62 19.42 5.30
CA ALA A 34 18.77 19.97 4.25
C ALA A 34 17.91 18.87 3.63
N ALA A 35 16.68 19.18 3.27
CA ALA A 35 15.79 18.27 2.55
C ALA A 35 15.38 18.84 1.19
N ILE A 36 15.09 17.96 0.25
CA ILE A 36 14.48 18.34 -1.03
C ILE A 36 12.98 18.04 -1.01
N TYR A 37 12.21 18.80 -1.80
CA TYR A 37 10.78 18.51 -1.98
C TYR A 37 10.29 18.84 -3.39
N SER A 38 9.36 18.03 -3.90
CA SER A 38 8.58 18.34 -5.09
C SER A 38 7.42 19.29 -4.76
N ASP A 39 6.76 19.84 -5.77
CA ASP A 39 5.64 20.77 -5.56
C ASP A 39 4.54 20.24 -4.66
N VAL A 40 4.23 18.92 -4.77
CA VAL A 40 3.20 18.28 -3.93
C VAL A 40 3.68 17.98 -2.50
N ASP A 41 4.98 17.97 -2.25
CA ASP A 41 5.57 17.72 -0.93
C ASP A 41 6.00 19.00 -0.19
N ARG A 42 5.67 20.19 -0.72
CA ARG A 42 6.08 21.49 -0.13
C ARG A 42 5.83 21.58 1.37
N ASN A 43 4.70 21.07 1.84
CA ASN A 43 4.27 21.10 3.23
C ASN A 43 4.41 19.74 3.93
N ALA A 44 5.15 18.78 3.36
CA ALA A 44 5.32 17.46 3.94
C ALA A 44 6.13 17.53 5.25
N LEU A 45 5.96 16.53 6.14
CA LEU A 45 6.60 16.53 7.45
C LEU A 45 8.12 16.63 7.39
N HIS A 46 8.76 15.98 6.41
CA HIS A 46 10.22 16.01 6.28
C HIS A 46 10.76 17.41 5.96
N THR A 47 9.98 18.27 5.26
CA THR A 47 10.39 19.66 5.01
C THR A 47 10.33 20.51 6.26
N GLN A 48 9.44 20.17 7.20
CA GLN A 48 9.29 20.86 8.48
C GLN A 48 10.35 20.41 9.50
N LEU A 49 10.79 19.15 9.42
CA LEU A 49 11.83 18.59 10.31
C LEU A 49 13.24 18.98 9.90
N ALA A 50 13.50 19.22 8.63
CA ALA A 50 14.83 19.58 8.14
C ALA A 50 15.25 20.98 8.63
N GLY A 51 16.55 21.21 8.81
CA GLY A 51 17.10 22.53 9.12
C GLY A 51 16.81 23.55 8.00
N GLU A 52 16.80 23.10 6.75
CA GLU A 52 16.36 23.86 5.58
C GLU A 52 15.73 22.91 4.55
N ALA A 53 14.83 23.42 3.71
CA ALA A 53 14.16 22.63 2.68
C ALA A 53 14.12 23.38 1.35
N HIS A 54 14.39 22.67 0.25
CA HIS A 54 14.56 23.25 -1.07
C HIS A 54 13.67 22.59 -2.13
N PRO A 55 12.99 23.38 -3.00
CA PRO A 55 12.21 22.83 -4.11
C PRO A 55 13.17 22.21 -5.15
N ILE A 56 12.75 21.05 -5.71
CA ILE A 56 13.56 20.33 -6.71
C ILE A 56 12.83 20.18 -8.04
N GLY A 57 11.55 20.50 -8.11
CA GLY A 57 10.77 20.47 -9.34
C GLY A 57 9.32 20.00 -9.16
N GLY A 58 8.72 19.59 -10.26
CA GLY A 58 7.30 19.24 -10.34
C GLY A 58 6.90 18.00 -9.55
N ALA A 59 5.59 17.64 -9.63
CA ALA A 59 5.01 16.57 -8.83
C ALA A 59 5.53 15.17 -9.19
N ALA A 60 5.77 14.88 -10.48
CA ALA A 60 6.25 13.57 -10.89
C ALA A 60 7.69 13.32 -10.43
N ALA A 61 8.02 12.07 -10.10
CA ALA A 61 9.35 11.70 -9.66
C ALA A 61 10.45 12.03 -10.69
N ALA A 62 10.16 11.87 -11.99
CA ALA A 62 11.05 12.22 -13.09
C ALA A 62 11.37 13.72 -13.14
N ASP A 63 10.43 14.56 -12.71
CA ASP A 63 10.56 16.01 -12.70
C ASP A 63 11.15 16.54 -11.38
N SER A 64 11.42 15.67 -10.42
CA SER A 64 11.86 16.04 -9.07
C SER A 64 12.93 15.10 -8.51
N TYR A 65 12.56 14.09 -7.76
CA TYR A 65 13.47 13.20 -7.00
C TYR A 65 14.41 12.33 -7.85
N LEU A 66 14.15 12.18 -9.15
CA LEU A 66 15.03 11.48 -10.10
C LEU A 66 15.95 12.42 -10.89
N ARG A 67 15.94 13.72 -10.61
CA ARG A 67 16.78 14.71 -11.28
C ARG A 67 18.18 14.78 -10.63
N ALA A 68 19.02 13.77 -10.90
CA ALA A 68 20.35 13.65 -10.31
C ALA A 68 21.18 14.93 -10.43
N GLY A 69 21.27 15.54 -11.63
CA GLY A 69 22.03 16.79 -11.85
C GLY A 69 21.53 17.94 -10.98
N ALA A 70 20.22 18.15 -10.92
CA ALA A 70 19.63 19.22 -10.11
C ALA A 70 19.88 19.02 -8.59
N ILE A 71 19.91 17.77 -8.12
CA ILE A 71 20.22 17.47 -6.72
C ILE A 71 21.69 17.76 -6.42
N LEU A 72 22.62 17.42 -7.32
CA LEU A 72 24.05 17.72 -7.19
C LEU A 72 24.32 19.24 -7.19
N GLU A 73 23.74 19.96 -8.13
CA GLU A 73 23.82 21.43 -8.21
C GLU A 73 23.28 22.08 -6.93
N LEU A 74 22.15 21.58 -6.42
CA LEU A 74 21.59 22.07 -5.15
C LEU A 74 22.57 21.84 -4.00
N ALA A 75 23.10 20.60 -3.86
CA ALA A 75 24.04 20.28 -2.79
C ALA A 75 25.23 21.25 -2.75
N GLN A 76 25.83 21.53 -3.93
CA GLN A 76 26.93 22.48 -4.07
C GLN A 76 26.51 23.91 -3.67
N ARG A 77 25.35 24.36 -4.16
CA ARG A 77 24.83 25.73 -3.92
C ARG A 77 24.57 25.99 -2.44
N ILE A 78 24.05 25.00 -1.69
CA ILE A 78 23.74 25.15 -0.27
C ILE A 78 24.90 24.78 0.66
N GLY A 79 26.05 24.38 0.10
CA GLY A 79 27.24 23.95 0.86
C GLY A 79 27.04 22.62 1.59
N ALA A 80 26.13 21.75 1.14
CA ALA A 80 26.07 20.39 1.64
C ALA A 80 27.25 19.58 1.09
N ASN A 81 27.92 18.83 1.95
CA ASN A 81 29.05 18.00 1.55
C ASN A 81 28.77 16.51 1.60
N ALA A 82 27.52 16.13 1.96
CA ALA A 82 27.07 14.74 1.98
C ALA A 82 25.62 14.63 1.48
N ILE A 83 25.32 13.50 0.83
CA ILE A 83 23.98 13.16 0.35
C ILE A 83 23.57 11.79 0.88
N HIS A 84 22.40 11.71 1.52
CA HIS A 84 21.76 10.44 1.89
C HIS A 84 20.58 10.18 0.95
N PRO A 85 20.62 9.12 0.12
CA PRO A 85 19.56 8.83 -0.84
C PRO A 85 18.37 8.09 -0.23
N GLY A 86 18.46 7.57 1.00
CA GLY A 86 17.46 6.71 1.61
C GLY A 86 17.30 5.38 0.88
N TYR A 87 16.05 5.06 0.49
CA TYR A 87 15.73 3.96 -0.41
C TYR A 87 14.79 4.42 -1.54
N GLY A 88 14.73 3.64 -2.64
CA GLY A 88 14.02 4.07 -3.85
C GLY A 88 14.73 5.22 -4.57
N PHE A 89 14.08 5.84 -5.56
CA PHE A 89 14.63 6.93 -6.37
C PHE A 89 16.07 6.68 -6.85
N LEU A 90 17.03 7.46 -6.36
CA LEU A 90 18.44 7.40 -6.78
C LEU A 90 19.31 6.51 -5.88
N SER A 91 18.74 5.82 -4.88
CA SER A 91 19.51 5.07 -3.88
C SER A 91 20.32 3.89 -4.42
N GLU A 92 19.90 3.32 -5.55
CA GLU A 92 20.57 2.19 -6.24
C GLU A 92 21.11 2.59 -7.62
N GLN A 93 21.25 3.91 -7.89
CA GLN A 93 21.78 4.42 -9.14
C GLN A 93 23.30 4.62 -9.03
N ALA A 94 24.06 3.67 -9.59
CA ALA A 94 25.52 3.68 -9.55
C ALA A 94 26.12 4.97 -10.11
N ASP A 95 25.58 5.48 -11.22
CA ASP A 95 26.07 6.70 -11.86
C ASP A 95 25.82 7.95 -11.00
N PHE A 96 24.75 7.95 -10.17
CA PHE A 96 24.53 9.02 -9.20
C PHE A 96 25.55 8.97 -8.06
N ALA A 97 25.87 7.78 -7.54
CA ALA A 97 26.90 7.62 -6.53
C ALA A 97 28.26 8.09 -7.04
N ASP A 98 28.65 7.66 -8.25
CA ASP A 98 29.90 8.09 -8.89
C ASP A 98 29.93 9.62 -9.13
N ALA A 99 28.81 10.20 -9.55
CA ALA A 99 28.72 11.65 -9.76
C ALA A 99 28.83 12.45 -8.43
N CYS A 100 28.29 11.92 -7.32
CA CYS A 100 28.51 12.49 -6.00
C CYS A 100 30.01 12.50 -5.63
N GLU A 101 30.68 11.37 -5.78
CA GLU A 101 32.11 11.24 -5.46
C GLU A 101 32.99 12.13 -6.34
N ALA A 102 32.72 12.15 -7.66
CA ALA A 102 33.41 13.01 -8.62
C ALA A 102 33.22 14.52 -8.31
N GLY A 103 32.02 14.88 -7.79
CA GLY A 103 31.71 16.22 -7.33
C GLY A 103 32.26 16.56 -5.94
N GLY A 104 33.04 15.66 -5.31
CA GLY A 104 33.60 15.85 -3.99
C GLY A 104 32.62 15.68 -2.83
N LEU A 105 31.40 15.18 -3.10
CA LEU A 105 30.36 14.91 -2.12
C LEU A 105 30.54 13.51 -1.50
N ILE A 106 30.20 13.38 -0.22
CA ILE A 106 30.10 12.08 0.45
C ILE A 106 28.74 11.46 0.09
N PHE A 107 28.75 10.33 -0.62
CA PHE A 107 27.54 9.54 -0.83
C PHE A 107 27.35 8.59 0.35
N VAL A 108 26.19 8.67 1.05
CA VAL A 108 25.88 7.79 2.17
C VAL A 108 25.25 6.50 1.64
N GLY A 109 26.12 5.59 1.25
CA GLY A 109 25.76 4.32 0.59
C GLY A 109 27.01 3.61 0.08
N PRO A 110 26.86 2.48 -0.65
CA PRO A 110 27.95 1.77 -1.27
C PRO A 110 28.49 2.50 -2.52
N SER A 111 29.66 2.09 -3.00
CA SER A 111 30.25 2.62 -4.24
C SER A 111 29.41 2.27 -5.47
N GLY A 112 29.48 3.10 -6.51
CA GLY A 112 28.84 2.76 -7.81
C GLY A 112 29.34 1.44 -8.40
N ALA A 113 30.60 1.06 -8.15
CA ALA A 113 31.15 -0.22 -8.57
C ALA A 113 30.46 -1.41 -7.87
N SER A 114 30.27 -1.34 -6.56
CA SER A 114 29.54 -2.37 -5.79
C SER A 114 28.06 -2.45 -6.23
N MET A 115 27.43 -1.30 -6.48
CA MET A 115 26.06 -1.25 -7.00
C MET A 115 25.95 -1.93 -8.37
N ARG A 116 26.85 -1.67 -9.31
CA ARG A 116 26.83 -2.32 -10.64
C ARG A 116 27.06 -3.81 -10.56
N ALA A 117 27.94 -4.26 -9.67
CA ALA A 117 28.24 -5.68 -9.51
C ALA A 117 27.05 -6.48 -8.93
N LEU A 118 26.25 -5.89 -8.05
CA LEU A 118 25.18 -6.57 -7.30
C LEU A 118 23.77 -6.16 -7.75
N GLY A 119 23.58 -4.96 -8.27
CA GLY A 119 22.27 -4.47 -8.73
C GLY A 119 21.79 -5.09 -10.04
N ASN A 120 22.68 -5.67 -10.85
CA ASN A 120 22.30 -6.47 -12.01
C ASN A 120 22.15 -7.93 -11.58
N LYS A 121 20.92 -8.48 -11.68
CA LYS A 121 20.59 -9.84 -11.22
C LYS A 121 21.45 -10.93 -11.87
N SER A 122 21.76 -10.79 -13.17
CA SER A 122 22.63 -11.73 -13.86
C SER A 122 24.09 -11.66 -13.38
N ALA A 123 24.60 -10.45 -13.13
CA ALA A 123 25.95 -10.27 -12.58
C ALA A 123 26.06 -10.81 -11.17
N ALA A 124 25.12 -10.47 -10.29
CA ALA A 124 25.03 -10.97 -8.91
C ALA A 124 24.94 -12.50 -8.86
N ARG A 125 24.12 -13.10 -9.74
CA ARG A 125 23.99 -14.56 -9.87
C ARG A 125 25.31 -15.21 -10.28
N ARG A 126 26.01 -14.69 -11.30
CA ARG A 126 27.31 -15.22 -11.72
C ARG A 126 28.36 -15.12 -10.64
N LEU A 127 28.40 -13.97 -9.94
CA LEU A 127 29.29 -13.80 -8.78
C LEU A 127 28.99 -14.82 -7.68
N ALA A 128 27.71 -15.03 -7.35
CA ALA A 128 27.29 -16.02 -6.37
C ALA A 128 27.75 -17.44 -6.75
N LEU A 129 27.61 -17.83 -8.01
CA LEU A 129 28.09 -19.11 -8.52
C LEU A 129 29.60 -19.28 -8.34
N THR A 130 30.41 -18.25 -8.66
CA THR A 130 31.89 -18.30 -8.47
C THR A 130 32.26 -18.40 -6.99
N LEU A 131 31.43 -17.87 -6.11
CA LEU A 131 31.61 -17.97 -4.67
C LEU A 131 31.02 -19.26 -4.09
N GLY A 132 30.37 -20.14 -4.89
CA GLY A 132 29.72 -21.34 -4.40
C GLY A 132 28.49 -21.05 -3.52
N ILE A 133 27.88 -19.87 -3.65
CA ILE A 133 26.62 -19.50 -2.99
C ILE A 133 25.47 -20.15 -3.79
N PRO A 134 24.51 -20.83 -3.13
CA PRO A 134 23.42 -21.47 -3.84
C PRO A 134 22.56 -20.47 -4.62
N VAL A 135 22.31 -20.75 -5.90
CA VAL A 135 21.42 -19.98 -6.77
C VAL A 135 20.42 -20.90 -7.42
N ARG A 136 19.26 -20.39 -7.82
CA ARG A 136 18.24 -21.17 -8.51
C ARG A 136 18.73 -21.63 -9.89
N ALA A 137 18.21 -22.77 -10.36
CA ALA A 137 18.39 -23.16 -11.75
C ALA A 137 17.77 -22.08 -12.66
N GLY A 138 18.51 -21.65 -13.69
CA GLY A 138 18.07 -20.54 -14.55
C GLY A 138 18.98 -20.31 -15.71
N TYR A 139 18.55 -19.47 -16.65
CA TYR A 139 19.31 -18.99 -17.78
C TYR A 139 19.47 -17.46 -17.74
N ASP A 140 20.73 -17.00 -17.75
CA ASP A 140 21.13 -15.59 -17.74
C ASP A 140 22.25 -15.30 -18.74
N GLY A 141 22.26 -16.08 -19.85
CA GLY A 141 23.31 -15.99 -20.88
C GLY A 141 23.24 -14.71 -21.72
N ASN A 142 24.33 -14.45 -22.46
CA ASN A 142 24.44 -13.30 -23.35
C ASN A 142 23.57 -13.43 -24.63
N ASP A 143 23.21 -14.66 -25.03
CA ASP A 143 22.27 -14.89 -26.12
C ASP A 143 20.84 -14.63 -25.64
N GLN A 144 20.30 -13.48 -26.00
CA GLN A 144 18.99 -12.98 -25.58
C GLN A 144 17.90 -13.19 -26.65
N THR A 145 18.15 -14.10 -27.61
CA THR A 145 17.16 -14.45 -28.65
C THR A 145 16.05 -15.31 -28.07
N ASP A 146 14.81 -15.14 -28.56
CA ASP A 146 13.66 -15.95 -28.12
C ASP A 146 13.90 -17.45 -28.41
N ALA A 147 14.57 -17.79 -29.51
CA ALA A 147 14.94 -19.16 -29.80
C ALA A 147 15.80 -19.80 -28.68
N ARG A 148 16.73 -19.01 -28.14
CA ARG A 148 17.56 -19.49 -27.02
C ARG A 148 16.74 -19.67 -25.77
N PHE A 149 15.88 -18.73 -25.41
CA PHE A 149 15.00 -18.87 -24.24
C PHE A 149 14.07 -20.07 -24.37
N LEU A 150 13.48 -20.28 -25.54
CA LEU A 150 12.65 -21.47 -25.84
C LEU A 150 13.42 -22.80 -25.74
N ALA A 151 14.70 -22.81 -26.10
CA ALA A 151 15.55 -24.00 -25.96
C ALA A 151 15.98 -24.29 -24.51
N GLU A 152 16.12 -23.27 -23.68
CA GLU A 152 16.53 -23.42 -22.27
C GLU A 152 15.35 -23.73 -21.33
N ALA A 153 14.16 -23.19 -21.62
CA ALA A 153 12.99 -23.36 -20.77
C ALA A 153 12.63 -24.82 -20.45
N PRO A 154 12.60 -25.77 -21.41
CA PRO A 154 12.31 -27.18 -21.10
C PRO A 154 13.34 -27.84 -20.19
N LYS A 155 14.61 -27.38 -20.21
CA LYS A 155 15.67 -27.92 -19.34
C LYS A 155 15.49 -27.51 -17.88
N LEU A 156 14.86 -26.34 -17.66
CA LEU A 156 14.60 -25.78 -16.33
C LEU A 156 13.32 -26.36 -15.71
N GLY A 157 12.38 -26.83 -16.58
CA GLY A 157 11.05 -27.28 -16.14
C GLY A 157 10.08 -26.12 -15.90
N PHE A 158 8.79 -26.44 -15.79
CA PHE A 158 7.73 -25.46 -15.54
C PHE A 158 7.09 -25.68 -14.16
N PRO A 159 6.57 -24.63 -13.48
CA PRO A 159 6.51 -23.24 -13.93
C PRO A 159 7.85 -22.50 -13.88
N LEU A 160 8.01 -21.49 -14.75
CA LEU A 160 9.19 -20.64 -14.83
C LEU A 160 8.84 -19.20 -14.49
N MET A 161 9.85 -18.44 -14.07
CA MET A 161 9.78 -16.99 -13.90
C MET A 161 10.67 -16.30 -14.93
N VAL A 162 10.08 -15.49 -15.80
CA VAL A 162 10.80 -14.50 -16.64
C VAL A 162 11.01 -13.26 -15.79
N LYS A 163 12.23 -12.71 -15.77
CA LYS A 163 12.58 -11.49 -15.01
C LYS A 163 13.43 -10.54 -15.84
N ALA A 164 13.26 -9.23 -15.63
CA ALA A 164 14.24 -8.25 -16.07
C ALA A 164 15.57 -8.45 -15.32
N ALA A 165 16.69 -8.40 -16.04
CA ALA A 165 18.02 -8.49 -15.45
C ALA A 165 18.39 -7.22 -14.68
N ALA A 166 17.89 -6.06 -15.12
CA ALA A 166 18.05 -4.77 -14.46
C ALA A 166 16.81 -4.44 -13.60
N GLY A 167 17.01 -3.67 -12.52
CA GLY A 167 15.96 -3.16 -11.66
C GLY A 167 15.44 -4.13 -10.60
N GLY A 168 14.47 -3.67 -9.81
CA GLY A 168 13.89 -4.35 -8.65
C GLY A 168 12.39 -4.09 -8.49
N GLY A 169 11.82 -4.46 -7.34
CA GLY A 169 10.42 -4.18 -7.01
C GLY A 169 9.38 -4.99 -7.77
N GLY A 170 9.76 -6.16 -8.33
CA GLY A 170 8.83 -7.07 -9.00
C GLY A 170 8.40 -6.66 -10.41
N ARG A 171 8.92 -5.56 -10.96
CA ARG A 171 8.63 -5.11 -12.32
C ARG A 171 9.30 -6.01 -13.37
N GLY A 172 8.62 -6.24 -14.49
CA GLY A 172 9.12 -7.10 -15.58
C GLY A 172 9.16 -8.58 -15.21
N MET A 173 8.39 -9.02 -14.20
CA MET A 173 8.28 -10.42 -13.81
C MET A 173 7.03 -11.08 -14.39
N ARG A 174 7.18 -12.26 -14.99
CA ARG A 174 6.07 -13.05 -15.54
C ARG A 174 6.23 -14.52 -15.18
N ILE A 175 5.19 -15.11 -14.64
CA ILE A 175 5.12 -16.55 -14.43
C ILE A 175 4.66 -17.20 -15.73
N VAL A 176 5.36 -18.26 -16.14
CA VAL A 176 5.08 -19.04 -17.36
C VAL A 176 4.81 -20.48 -16.93
N HIS A 177 3.60 -20.94 -17.17
CA HIS A 177 3.19 -22.31 -16.82
C HIS A 177 3.45 -23.32 -17.94
N HIS A 178 3.40 -22.87 -19.20
CA HIS A 178 3.58 -23.73 -20.37
C HIS A 178 4.51 -23.09 -21.37
N LEU A 179 5.22 -23.91 -22.15
CA LEU A 179 6.15 -23.42 -23.17
C LEU A 179 5.49 -22.51 -24.19
N ALA A 180 4.21 -22.76 -24.51
CA ALA A 180 3.44 -21.95 -25.46
C ALA A 180 3.25 -20.49 -25.01
N ASP A 181 3.27 -20.22 -23.72
CA ASP A 181 3.04 -18.88 -23.14
C ASP A 181 4.35 -18.05 -23.11
N LEU A 182 5.50 -18.71 -23.30
CA LEU A 182 6.80 -18.07 -23.12
C LEU A 182 7.07 -16.92 -24.09
N PRO A 183 6.75 -16.99 -25.40
CA PRO A 183 7.01 -15.89 -26.32
C PRO A 183 6.31 -14.58 -25.93
N GLU A 184 5.04 -14.65 -25.54
CA GLU A 184 4.26 -13.49 -25.09
C GLU A 184 4.84 -12.92 -23.79
N ALA A 185 5.20 -13.79 -22.84
CA ALA A 185 5.82 -13.39 -21.58
C ALA A 185 7.16 -12.68 -21.80
N LEU A 186 8.00 -13.15 -22.72
CA LEU A 186 9.28 -12.52 -23.09
C LEU A 186 9.05 -11.14 -23.71
N ALA A 187 8.14 -11.02 -24.68
CA ALA A 187 7.83 -9.76 -25.33
C ALA A 187 7.31 -8.72 -24.34
N SER A 188 6.35 -9.10 -23.49
CA SER A 188 5.79 -8.24 -22.45
C SER A 188 6.83 -7.82 -21.41
N ALA A 189 7.66 -8.76 -20.92
CA ALA A 189 8.72 -8.47 -19.96
C ALA A 189 9.80 -7.53 -20.53
N ARG A 190 10.19 -7.69 -21.83
CA ARG A 190 11.13 -6.78 -22.50
C ARG A 190 10.59 -5.37 -22.63
N ALA A 191 9.34 -5.23 -23.05
CA ALA A 191 8.71 -3.93 -23.21
C ALA A 191 8.67 -3.17 -21.87
N GLU A 192 8.25 -3.85 -20.79
CA GLU A 192 8.21 -3.27 -19.43
C GLU A 192 9.63 -2.94 -18.93
N SER A 193 10.60 -3.84 -19.13
CA SER A 193 11.98 -3.65 -18.70
C SER A 193 12.65 -2.47 -19.42
N LEU A 194 12.39 -2.32 -20.71
CA LEU A 194 12.89 -1.19 -21.51
C LEU A 194 12.30 0.14 -20.99
N ALA A 195 11.00 0.18 -20.76
CA ALA A 195 10.32 1.38 -20.30
C ALA A 195 10.73 1.77 -18.88
N ALA A 196 10.93 0.79 -17.98
CA ALA A 196 11.22 1.05 -16.57
C ALA A 196 12.71 1.23 -16.26
N PHE A 197 13.60 0.53 -17.00
CA PHE A 197 15.03 0.41 -16.66
C PHE A 197 15.97 0.69 -17.84
N GLY A 198 15.44 0.99 -19.03
CA GLY A 198 16.25 1.24 -20.23
C GLY A 198 16.99 0.00 -20.77
N SER A 199 16.64 -1.22 -20.35
CA SER A 199 17.30 -2.47 -20.72
C SER A 199 16.29 -3.53 -21.16
N THR A 200 16.61 -4.29 -22.20
CA THR A 200 15.79 -5.42 -22.67
C THR A 200 16.30 -6.78 -22.21
N GLN A 201 17.36 -6.80 -21.40
CA GLN A 201 17.98 -8.04 -20.93
C GLN A 201 17.08 -8.76 -19.93
N LEU A 202 16.80 -10.03 -20.20
CA LEU A 202 15.97 -10.91 -19.38
C LEU A 202 16.77 -12.09 -18.84
N LEU A 203 16.21 -12.74 -17.82
CA LEU A 203 16.66 -14.03 -17.32
C LEU A 203 15.45 -14.95 -17.07
N LEU A 204 15.66 -16.26 -17.15
CA LEU A 204 14.72 -17.30 -16.73
C LEU A 204 15.19 -17.93 -15.42
N GLU A 205 14.26 -18.20 -14.55
CA GLU A 205 14.53 -18.99 -13.32
C GLU A 205 13.39 -19.99 -13.08
N ALA A 206 13.75 -21.16 -12.52
CA ALA A 206 12.76 -22.10 -12.01
C ALA A 206 11.92 -21.43 -10.93
N LEU A 207 10.61 -21.51 -11.00
CA LEU A 207 9.73 -20.97 -9.96
C LEU A 207 9.69 -21.94 -8.78
N LEU A 208 9.97 -21.44 -7.59
CA LEU A 208 9.77 -22.22 -6.36
C LEU A 208 8.30 -22.13 -5.96
N ALA A 209 7.62 -23.25 -5.91
CA ALA A 209 6.19 -23.32 -5.60
C ALA A 209 5.90 -22.86 -4.16
N ARG A 210 6.82 -23.14 -3.24
CA ARG A 210 6.68 -22.79 -1.82
C ARG A 210 8.05 -22.40 -1.28
N ALA A 211 8.21 -21.14 -0.92
CA ALA A 211 9.43 -20.65 -0.30
C ALA A 211 9.12 -19.50 0.65
N ARG A 212 9.90 -19.41 1.73
CA ARG A 212 9.94 -18.24 2.61
C ARG A 212 10.96 -17.25 2.06
N HIS A 213 10.69 -15.97 2.27
CA HIS A 213 11.62 -14.89 1.95
C HIS A 213 12.38 -14.50 3.20
N ILE A 214 13.63 -14.97 3.30
CA ILE A 214 14.54 -14.67 4.41
C ILE A 214 15.66 -13.77 3.89
N GLU A 215 16.00 -12.74 4.66
CA GLU A 215 17.03 -11.80 4.25
C GLU A 215 18.00 -11.48 5.39
N ILE A 216 19.26 -11.27 5.03
CA ILE A 216 20.35 -10.99 5.98
C ILE A 216 20.74 -9.52 5.89
N GLN A 217 20.62 -8.79 6.99
CA GLN A 217 21.13 -7.43 7.07
C GLN A 217 22.65 -7.42 7.15
N VAL A 218 23.28 -6.71 6.21
CA VAL A 218 24.73 -6.50 6.18
C VAL A 218 25.05 -5.04 6.54
N MET A 219 26.13 -4.85 7.29
CA MET A 219 26.75 -3.55 7.54
C MET A 219 28.27 -3.69 7.35
N ALA A 220 28.86 -2.89 6.47
CA ALA A 220 30.26 -2.99 6.13
C ALA A 220 30.95 -1.64 6.13
N ASP A 221 32.24 -1.59 6.52
CA ASP A 221 33.06 -0.38 6.51
C ASP A 221 34.05 -0.34 5.34
N HIS A 222 34.76 0.77 5.19
CA HIS A 222 35.78 0.95 4.14
C HIS A 222 37.03 0.13 4.38
N TYR A 223 37.18 -0.52 5.55
CA TYR A 223 38.38 -1.28 5.96
C TYR A 223 38.23 -2.77 5.76
N GLY A 224 37.12 -3.21 5.14
CA GLY A 224 36.82 -4.61 4.83
C GLY A 224 36.15 -5.39 5.97
N LYS A 225 35.80 -4.73 7.07
CA LYS A 225 34.98 -5.34 8.11
C LYS A 225 33.54 -5.40 7.64
N VAL A 226 32.98 -6.60 7.66
CA VAL A 226 31.59 -6.88 7.29
C VAL A 226 30.91 -7.59 8.46
N LEU A 227 29.81 -7.03 8.94
CA LEU A 227 28.94 -7.59 9.98
C LEU A 227 27.61 -8.01 9.38
N THR A 228 27.01 -9.07 9.95
CA THR A 228 25.60 -9.40 9.77
C THR A 228 24.83 -9.03 11.03
N LEU A 229 23.69 -8.35 10.83
CA LEU A 229 22.85 -7.86 11.92
C LEU A 229 21.56 -8.71 12.03
N HIS A 230 21.74 -10.02 11.96
CA HIS A 230 20.70 -11.04 11.93
C HIS A 230 19.84 -11.01 10.67
N GLU A 231 18.85 -11.88 10.67
CA GLU A 231 17.90 -12.06 9.57
C GLU A 231 16.55 -11.41 9.86
N ARG A 232 15.82 -11.18 8.76
CA ARG A 232 14.40 -10.86 8.75
C ARG A 232 13.63 -11.90 7.95
N ASP A 233 12.39 -12.13 8.35
CA ASP A 233 11.40 -12.85 7.54
C ASP A 233 10.46 -11.85 6.89
N CYS A 234 10.44 -11.86 5.56
CA CYS A 234 9.61 -11.00 4.73
C CYS A 234 8.64 -11.81 3.86
N THR A 235 8.24 -12.98 4.34
CA THR A 235 7.40 -13.93 3.61
C THR A 235 5.98 -13.42 3.37
N THR A 236 5.46 -12.57 4.26
CA THR A 236 4.11 -12.02 4.12
C THR A 236 4.09 -10.90 3.09
N GLN A 237 3.71 -11.26 1.87
CA GLN A 237 3.76 -10.40 0.68
C GLN A 237 2.44 -10.43 -0.08
N ARG A 238 2.18 -9.36 -0.83
CA ARG A 238 1.11 -9.28 -1.83
C ARG A 238 1.69 -8.73 -3.13
N ARG A 239 1.51 -9.42 -4.25
CA ARG A 239 2.07 -9.04 -5.56
C ARG A 239 3.57 -8.73 -5.46
N HIS A 240 4.32 -9.56 -4.72
CA HIS A 240 5.75 -9.39 -4.44
C HIS A 240 6.10 -8.12 -3.64
N GLN A 241 5.13 -7.47 -3.01
CA GLN A 241 5.36 -6.38 -2.06
C GLN A 241 5.22 -6.89 -0.64
N LYS A 242 6.24 -6.66 0.17
CA LYS A 242 6.26 -6.99 1.60
C LYS A 242 5.20 -6.17 2.34
N ILE A 243 4.46 -6.78 3.27
CA ILE A 243 3.36 -6.15 4.02
C ILE A 243 3.59 -6.26 5.52
N LEU A 244 4.07 -7.45 5.97
CA LEU A 244 4.52 -7.69 7.33
C LEU A 244 5.92 -8.26 7.26
N GLU A 245 6.81 -7.73 8.09
CA GLU A 245 8.18 -8.19 8.24
C GLU A 245 8.48 -8.44 9.71
N GLU A 246 9.28 -9.47 9.99
CA GLU A 246 9.63 -9.79 11.37
C GLU A 246 11.11 -10.18 11.53
N ALA A 247 11.64 -9.91 12.71
CA ALA A 247 12.98 -10.31 13.12
C ALA A 247 12.95 -10.79 14.59
N PRO A 248 13.64 -11.92 14.89
CA PRO A 248 14.27 -12.86 13.97
C PRO A 248 13.25 -13.69 13.18
N ALA A 249 13.70 -14.36 12.11
CA ALA A 249 12.86 -15.26 11.33
C ALA A 249 12.42 -16.47 12.20
N PRO A 250 11.11 -16.65 12.41
CA PRO A 250 10.63 -17.72 13.26
C PRO A 250 10.98 -19.11 12.70
N GLY A 251 11.35 -20.04 13.57
CA GLY A 251 11.68 -21.41 13.20
C GLY A 251 12.96 -21.59 12.35
N LEU A 252 13.75 -20.54 12.13
CA LEU A 252 15.03 -20.66 11.45
C LEU A 252 16.08 -21.25 12.39
N SER A 253 16.69 -22.38 11.97
CA SER A 253 17.74 -23.01 12.78
C SER A 253 19.02 -22.15 12.85
N SER A 254 19.78 -22.30 13.93
CA SER A 254 21.08 -21.59 14.07
C SER A 254 22.06 -21.96 12.96
N ALA A 255 22.02 -23.19 12.46
CA ALA A 255 22.87 -23.65 11.36
C ALA A 255 22.52 -22.92 10.05
N LEU A 256 21.23 -22.82 9.70
CA LEU A 256 20.78 -22.08 8.50
C LEU A 256 21.10 -20.60 8.62
N ARG A 257 20.84 -19.98 9.78
CA ARG A 257 21.19 -18.58 10.05
C ARG A 257 22.68 -18.34 9.81
N SER A 258 23.54 -19.20 10.36
CA SER A 258 24.99 -19.08 10.19
C SER A 258 25.43 -19.27 8.75
N ALA A 259 24.85 -20.24 8.02
CA ALA A 259 25.16 -20.49 6.62
C ALA A 259 24.80 -19.30 5.74
N MET A 260 23.55 -18.79 5.86
CA MET A 260 23.08 -17.62 5.10
C MET A 260 23.89 -16.35 5.45
N SER A 261 24.20 -16.14 6.73
CA SER A 261 25.06 -15.02 7.17
C SER A 261 26.46 -15.11 6.58
N HIS A 262 27.04 -16.34 6.55
CA HIS A 262 28.35 -16.55 5.95
C HIS A 262 28.36 -16.22 4.45
N ASP A 263 27.35 -16.67 3.72
CA ASP A 263 27.22 -16.38 2.30
C ASP A 263 26.99 -14.90 2.03
N ALA A 264 26.21 -14.20 2.86
CA ALA A 264 26.02 -12.75 2.77
C ALA A 264 27.33 -11.99 2.98
N ILE A 265 28.16 -12.39 3.96
CA ILE A 265 29.50 -11.80 4.20
C ILE A 265 30.40 -12.05 2.99
N ARG A 266 30.42 -13.26 2.43
CA ARG A 266 31.26 -13.61 1.25
C ARG A 266 30.88 -12.76 0.05
N LEU A 267 29.59 -12.60 -0.21
CA LEU A 267 29.08 -11.79 -1.32
C LEU A 267 29.48 -10.33 -1.16
N ALA A 268 29.28 -9.73 0.02
CA ALA A 268 29.64 -8.34 0.31
C ALA A 268 31.15 -8.09 0.20
N ARG A 269 31.98 -9.02 0.73
CA ARG A 269 33.44 -8.90 0.65
C ARG A 269 33.96 -8.97 -0.78
N ALA A 270 33.37 -9.81 -1.62
CA ALA A 270 33.81 -10.00 -3.01
C ALA A 270 33.71 -8.71 -3.87
N VAL A 271 32.86 -7.76 -3.46
CA VAL A 271 32.68 -6.48 -4.16
C VAL A 271 33.16 -5.28 -3.35
N HIS A 272 33.93 -5.51 -2.29
CA HIS A 272 34.39 -4.44 -1.39
C HIS A 272 33.27 -3.53 -0.90
N TYR A 273 32.15 -4.16 -0.50
CA TYR A 273 30.95 -3.45 -0.06
C TYR A 273 31.20 -2.60 1.17
N HIS A 274 30.58 -1.40 1.21
CA HIS A 274 30.50 -0.57 2.41
C HIS A 274 29.11 0.06 2.55
N GLY A 275 28.72 0.44 3.76
CA GLY A 275 27.38 0.91 4.10
C GLY A 275 26.43 -0.22 4.46
N ALA A 276 25.13 0.09 4.49
CA ALA A 276 24.06 -0.88 4.72
C ALA A 276 23.68 -1.59 3.43
N GLY A 277 23.47 -2.91 3.52
CA GLY A 277 22.95 -3.72 2.42
C GLY A 277 22.16 -4.91 2.95
N THR A 278 21.38 -5.53 2.10
CA THR A 278 20.56 -6.68 2.46
C THR A 278 20.67 -7.77 1.42
N VAL A 279 21.03 -8.98 1.84
CA VAL A 279 21.10 -10.15 0.96
C VAL A 279 19.84 -10.98 1.15
N GLU A 280 19.04 -11.09 0.10
CA GLU A 280 17.77 -11.79 0.10
C GLU A 280 17.91 -13.22 -0.39
N PHE A 281 17.25 -14.15 0.31
CA PHE A 281 17.23 -15.57 0.00
C PHE A 281 15.80 -16.11 -0.05
N LEU A 282 15.59 -17.15 -0.85
CA LEU A 282 14.41 -17.97 -0.80
C LEU A 282 14.76 -19.27 -0.08
N LEU A 283 14.02 -19.57 1.00
CA LEU A 283 14.18 -20.76 1.84
C LEU A 283 13.03 -21.73 1.57
N GLU A 284 13.37 -22.94 1.09
CA GLU A 284 12.42 -24.03 0.85
C GLU A 284 12.09 -24.79 2.14
N PRO A 285 10.95 -25.51 2.20
CA PRO A 285 10.54 -26.26 3.40
C PRO A 285 11.53 -27.34 3.84
N ASP A 286 12.34 -27.86 2.93
CA ASP A 286 13.38 -28.86 3.21
C ASP A 286 14.69 -28.27 3.77
N GLY A 287 14.75 -26.95 3.94
CA GLY A 287 15.91 -26.24 4.46
C GLY A 287 16.93 -25.83 3.40
N ARG A 288 16.72 -26.13 2.13
CA ARG A 288 17.53 -25.57 1.04
C ARG A 288 17.20 -24.10 0.86
N TYR A 289 18.23 -23.27 0.64
CA TYR A 289 18.05 -21.87 0.34
C TYR A 289 18.82 -21.47 -0.92
N THR A 290 18.36 -20.42 -1.57
CA THR A 290 19.01 -19.86 -2.77
C THR A 290 19.01 -18.35 -2.71
N LEU A 291 20.09 -17.75 -3.20
CA LEU A 291 20.19 -16.29 -3.35
C LEU A 291 19.10 -15.78 -4.30
N LEU A 292 18.38 -14.77 -3.86
CA LEU A 292 17.43 -14.05 -4.69
C LEU A 292 18.07 -12.80 -5.32
N GLU A 293 18.55 -11.87 -4.49
CA GLU A 293 19.24 -10.64 -4.88
C GLU A 293 19.95 -10.00 -3.70
N MET A 294 20.75 -8.96 -3.95
CA MET A 294 21.25 -8.09 -2.90
C MET A 294 20.79 -6.66 -3.17
N ASN A 295 20.08 -6.10 -2.21
CA ASN A 295 19.71 -4.68 -2.22
C ASN A 295 20.87 -3.86 -1.66
N THR A 296 21.40 -2.96 -2.50
CA THR A 296 22.61 -2.18 -2.20
C THR A 296 22.29 -0.85 -1.51
N ARG A 297 21.36 -0.89 -0.57
CA ARG A 297 20.83 0.27 0.17
C ARG A 297 20.25 -0.14 1.51
N LEU A 298 19.84 0.86 2.27
CA LEU A 298 18.97 0.63 3.43
C LEU A 298 17.60 0.09 2.98
N GLN A 299 17.05 -0.90 3.67
CA GLN A 299 15.73 -1.47 3.39
C GLN A 299 14.62 -0.72 4.16
N VAL A 300 13.36 -0.82 3.66
CA VAL A 300 12.19 -0.27 4.33
C VAL A 300 12.07 -0.86 5.74
N GLU A 301 12.23 -2.16 5.84
CA GLU A 301 12.06 -3.02 7.02
C GLU A 301 13.28 -3.06 7.99
N HIS A 302 14.27 -2.18 7.79
CA HIS A 302 15.41 -2.09 8.71
C HIS A 302 15.02 -1.86 10.19
N PRO A 303 13.89 -1.22 10.52
CA PRO A 303 13.52 -0.98 11.91
C PRO A 303 13.32 -2.23 12.76
N VAL A 304 12.91 -3.39 12.18
CA VAL A 304 12.81 -4.62 12.98
C VAL A 304 14.19 -5.14 13.40
N THR A 305 15.22 -4.95 12.56
CA THR A 305 16.61 -5.24 12.92
C THR A 305 17.10 -4.30 14.02
N GLU A 306 16.81 -3.01 13.90
CA GLU A 306 17.15 -2.03 14.94
C GLU A 306 16.48 -2.38 16.28
N ALA A 307 15.22 -2.78 16.26
CA ALA A 307 14.47 -3.13 17.45
C ALA A 307 15.04 -4.33 18.21
N ILE A 308 15.54 -5.35 17.49
CA ILE A 308 16.13 -6.54 18.14
C ILE A 308 17.59 -6.40 18.49
N THR A 309 18.35 -5.47 17.85
CA THR A 309 19.78 -5.29 18.08
C THR A 309 20.11 -4.08 18.96
N GLY A 310 19.21 -3.10 19.03
CA GLY A 310 19.44 -1.83 19.68
C GLY A 310 20.37 -0.89 18.91
N LEU A 311 20.67 -1.19 17.63
CA LEU A 311 21.57 -0.39 16.78
C LEU A 311 20.73 0.57 15.92
N ASP A 312 21.21 1.80 15.72
CA ASP A 312 20.69 2.72 14.71
C ASP A 312 21.46 2.54 13.40
N LEU A 313 20.83 1.94 12.40
CA LEU A 313 21.48 1.63 11.12
C LEU A 313 21.80 2.89 10.32
N VAL A 314 20.97 3.93 10.42
CA VAL A 314 21.23 5.21 9.76
C VAL A 314 22.43 5.93 10.40
N ALA A 315 22.53 5.92 11.72
CA ALA A 315 23.69 6.48 12.41
C ALA A 315 24.97 5.72 12.02
N LEU A 316 24.92 4.39 11.91
CA LEU A 316 26.05 3.60 11.41
C LEU A 316 26.42 3.96 9.97
N GLN A 317 25.43 4.13 9.07
CA GLN A 317 25.67 4.57 7.69
C GLN A 317 26.40 5.93 7.66
N LEU A 318 25.95 6.91 8.47
CA LEU A 318 26.57 8.24 8.54
C LEU A 318 28.02 8.18 9.03
N ARG A 319 28.32 7.37 10.04
CA ARG A 319 29.68 7.18 10.56
C ARG A 319 30.59 6.48 9.55
N ILE A 320 30.09 5.40 8.91
CA ILE A 320 30.84 4.72 7.84
C ILE A 320 31.14 5.68 6.70
N ALA A 321 30.16 6.47 6.26
CA ALA A 321 30.34 7.43 5.18
C ALA A 321 31.38 8.52 5.50
N GLN A 322 31.60 8.82 6.79
CA GLN A 322 32.68 9.69 7.27
C GLN A 322 34.06 8.98 7.31
N GLY A 323 34.11 7.69 6.97
CA GLY A 323 35.33 6.90 7.00
C GLY A 323 35.65 6.32 8.39
N GLU A 324 34.69 6.29 9.31
CA GLU A 324 34.89 5.65 10.61
C GLU A 324 34.81 4.12 10.46
N PRO A 325 35.66 3.35 11.12
CA PRO A 325 35.56 1.90 11.17
C PRO A 325 34.37 1.49 12.04
N LEU A 326 33.81 0.32 11.74
CA LEU A 326 32.78 -0.30 12.60
C LEU A 326 33.40 -0.64 13.97
N ALA A 327 32.99 0.09 15.00
CA ALA A 327 33.54 -0.03 16.35
C ALA A 327 33.12 -1.37 17.03
N ILE A 328 32.02 -1.97 16.62
CA ILE A 328 31.46 -3.21 17.20
C ILE A 328 31.98 -4.47 16.49
N GLY A 329 32.19 -5.57 17.22
CA GLY A 329 32.51 -6.88 16.67
C GLY A 329 31.26 -7.73 16.40
N GLN A 330 31.36 -8.78 15.56
CA GLN A 330 30.21 -9.66 15.28
C GLN A 330 29.64 -10.31 16.56
N HIS A 331 30.48 -10.63 17.54
CA HIS A 331 30.07 -11.22 18.81
C HIS A 331 29.30 -10.25 19.72
N GLU A 332 29.41 -8.95 19.47
CA GLU A 332 28.72 -7.90 20.22
C GLU A 332 27.31 -7.61 19.64
N VAL A 333 27.03 -8.08 18.43
CA VAL A 333 25.71 -7.98 17.81
C VAL A 333 24.77 -9.00 18.47
N GLN A 334 24.10 -8.55 19.52
CA GLN A 334 23.16 -9.39 20.28
C GLN A 334 21.76 -9.26 19.71
N MET A 335 21.03 -10.36 19.74
CA MET A 335 19.61 -10.41 19.38
C MET A 335 18.76 -10.45 20.65
N ARG A 336 17.80 -9.53 20.80
CA ARG A 336 16.95 -9.40 21.99
C ARG A 336 15.49 -9.30 21.59
N GLY A 337 14.70 -10.25 22.09
CA GLY A 337 13.26 -10.26 21.84
C GLY A 337 12.88 -10.55 20.39
N HIS A 338 11.74 -10.03 19.98
CA HIS A 338 11.17 -10.20 18.64
C HIS A 338 10.51 -8.90 18.20
N ALA A 339 10.66 -8.52 16.95
CA ALA A 339 10.03 -7.32 16.40
C ALA A 339 9.26 -7.64 15.12
N ILE A 340 8.14 -6.97 14.93
CA ILE A 340 7.30 -7.10 13.74
C ILE A 340 6.97 -5.70 13.23
N GLU A 341 7.17 -5.48 11.95
CA GLU A 341 6.80 -4.26 11.23
C GLU A 341 5.57 -4.52 10.37
N ALA A 342 4.65 -3.56 10.36
CA ALA A 342 3.53 -3.51 9.43
C ALA A 342 3.65 -2.27 8.55
N ARG A 343 3.54 -2.45 7.23
CA ARG A 343 3.48 -1.34 6.27
C ARG A 343 2.06 -0.82 6.16
N LEU A 344 1.82 0.34 6.75
CA LEU A 344 0.55 1.04 6.62
C LEU A 344 0.52 1.80 5.29
N CYS A 345 -0.33 1.37 4.38
CA CYS A 345 -0.45 1.92 3.03
C CYS A 345 -1.83 2.53 2.79
N ALA A 346 -1.87 3.61 2.00
CA ALA A 346 -3.11 4.19 1.50
C ALA A 346 -3.68 3.30 0.38
N GLU A 347 -4.40 2.27 0.75
CA GLU A 347 -4.98 1.27 -0.14
C GLU A 347 -6.36 0.83 0.37
N ASP A 348 -7.25 0.50 -0.54
CA ASP A 348 -8.57 -0.03 -0.22
C ASP A 348 -8.56 -1.58 -0.27
N PRO A 349 -8.50 -2.27 0.88
CA PRO A 349 -8.43 -3.73 0.92
C PRO A 349 -9.68 -4.41 0.33
N TRP A 350 -10.82 -3.74 0.33
CA TRP A 350 -12.09 -4.25 -0.19
C TRP A 350 -12.18 -4.19 -1.72
N ARG A 351 -11.34 -3.37 -2.35
CA ARG A 351 -11.25 -3.19 -3.80
C ARG A 351 -9.91 -3.66 -4.34
N ALA A 352 -9.55 -4.90 -4.07
CA ALA A 352 -8.29 -5.50 -4.51
C ALA A 352 -7.05 -4.65 -4.15
N CYS A 353 -7.11 -3.94 -3.02
CA CYS A 353 -6.09 -3.01 -2.54
C CYS A 353 -5.73 -1.92 -3.55
N LEU A 354 -6.75 -1.29 -4.13
CA LEU A 354 -6.54 -0.13 -5.00
C LEU A 354 -5.88 1.00 -4.22
N PRO A 355 -4.84 1.64 -4.79
CA PRO A 355 -4.19 2.79 -4.17
C PRO A 355 -5.17 3.94 -3.97
N GLN A 356 -5.02 4.62 -2.85
CA GLN A 356 -5.84 5.76 -2.46
C GLN A 356 -4.99 7.01 -2.35
N SER A 357 -5.58 8.16 -2.68
CA SER A 357 -4.93 9.48 -2.55
C SER A 357 -5.90 10.48 -1.95
N GLY A 358 -5.40 11.55 -1.39
CA GLY A 358 -6.22 12.60 -0.81
C GLY A 358 -5.66 13.19 0.48
N PRO A 359 -6.36 14.17 1.06
CA PRO A 359 -5.94 14.85 2.28
C PRO A 359 -6.13 13.96 3.52
N VAL A 360 -5.21 14.09 4.47
CA VAL A 360 -5.32 13.53 5.82
C VAL A 360 -5.95 14.60 6.72
N HIS A 361 -7.24 14.45 7.01
CA HIS A 361 -8.01 15.43 7.76
C HIS A 361 -7.70 15.39 9.25
N ALA A 362 -7.52 14.19 9.81
CA ALA A 362 -7.15 14.00 11.19
C ALA A 362 -6.30 12.75 11.35
N LEU A 363 -5.40 12.76 12.35
CA LEU A 363 -4.42 11.71 12.59
C LEU A 363 -4.11 11.62 14.07
N ARG A 364 -4.20 10.38 14.60
CA ARG A 364 -3.77 10.07 15.96
C ARG A 364 -2.96 8.79 15.97
N TRP A 365 -1.70 8.91 16.34
CA TRP A 365 -0.81 7.79 16.55
C TRP A 365 -1.00 7.19 17.95
N PRO A 366 -1.01 5.84 18.10
CA PRO A 366 -1.08 5.20 19.41
C PRO A 366 0.23 5.41 20.18
N GLY A 367 0.11 5.67 21.49
CA GLY A 367 1.25 5.72 22.42
C GLY A 367 1.35 4.43 23.22
N ILE A 368 1.92 3.36 22.65
CA ILE A 368 2.06 2.05 23.28
C ILE A 368 3.53 1.76 23.53
N GLU A 369 3.87 1.34 24.73
CA GLU A 369 5.24 0.94 25.07
C GLU A 369 5.69 -0.24 24.20
N GLY A 370 6.91 -0.14 23.67
CA GLY A 370 7.47 -1.13 22.74
C GLY A 370 6.94 -1.00 21.31
N VAL A 371 6.18 0.07 20.99
CA VAL A 371 5.76 0.38 19.62
C VAL A 371 6.45 1.66 19.15
N ARG A 372 7.11 1.56 18.01
CA ARG A 372 7.71 2.67 17.25
C ARG A 372 6.91 2.89 15.97
N ILE A 373 6.74 4.16 15.57
CA ILE A 373 6.06 4.51 14.33
C ILE A 373 6.96 5.44 13.53
N ASP A 374 7.39 4.97 12.35
CA ASP A 374 8.11 5.78 11.38
C ASP A 374 7.13 6.26 10.31
N HIS A 375 6.90 7.57 10.23
CA HIS A 375 5.91 8.17 9.35
C HIS A 375 6.38 9.51 8.76
N GLY A 376 5.77 9.89 7.64
CA GLY A 376 5.96 11.20 7.01
C GLY A 376 4.70 12.09 7.03
N LEU A 377 3.72 11.81 7.91
CA LEU A 377 2.40 12.44 7.92
C LEU A 377 2.21 13.37 9.11
N HIS A 378 1.43 14.41 8.88
CA HIS A 378 0.80 15.26 9.89
C HIS A 378 -0.63 15.59 9.43
N CYS A 379 -1.45 16.16 10.30
CA CYS A 379 -2.77 16.65 9.91
C CYS A 379 -2.64 17.73 8.83
N GLY A 380 -3.43 17.61 7.77
CA GLY A 380 -3.32 18.47 6.58
C GLY A 380 -2.32 17.99 5.53
N SER A 381 -1.56 16.90 5.79
CA SER A 381 -0.79 16.23 4.74
C SER A 381 -1.71 15.71 3.64
N SER A 382 -1.18 15.55 2.44
CA SER A 382 -1.88 14.90 1.34
C SER A 382 -1.11 13.68 0.85
N ILE A 383 -1.80 12.56 0.70
CA ILE A 383 -1.24 11.37 0.05
C ILE A 383 -1.33 11.59 -1.46
N SER A 384 -0.17 11.69 -2.10
CA SER A 384 -0.04 11.99 -3.53
C SER A 384 -0.14 10.72 -4.37
N GLN A 385 -0.79 10.80 -5.52
CA GLN A 385 -0.83 9.75 -6.54
C GLN A 385 0.52 9.54 -7.28
N HIS A 386 1.47 10.45 -7.14
CA HIS A 386 2.75 10.44 -7.89
C HIS A 386 3.81 9.52 -7.26
N TYR A 387 3.59 9.02 -6.04
CA TYR A 387 4.55 8.23 -5.28
C TYR A 387 3.93 6.90 -4.81
N ASP A 388 4.68 6.13 -4.02
CA ASP A 388 4.14 4.91 -3.42
C ASP A 388 3.07 5.21 -2.35
N PRO A 389 2.19 4.22 -2.03
CA PRO A 389 1.12 4.41 -1.07
C PRO A 389 1.57 4.33 0.39
N LEU A 390 2.86 4.11 0.69
CA LEU A 390 3.36 3.92 2.05
C LEU A 390 3.18 5.19 2.89
N MET A 391 2.35 5.09 3.93
CA MET A 391 2.03 6.18 4.85
C MET A 391 2.91 6.16 6.10
N ALA A 392 3.12 4.96 6.65
CA ALA A 392 3.89 4.74 7.86
C ALA A 392 4.32 3.28 7.98
N LYS A 393 5.32 3.05 8.84
CA LYS A 393 5.72 1.74 9.34
C LYS A 393 5.40 1.70 10.82
N ILE A 394 4.70 0.64 11.27
CA ILE A 394 4.35 0.43 12.67
C ILE A 394 5.15 -0.77 13.13
N ILE A 395 6.10 -0.54 14.02
CA ILE A 395 7.06 -1.53 14.49
C ILE A 395 6.75 -1.84 15.96
N ALA A 396 6.40 -3.07 16.26
CA ALA A 396 6.17 -3.54 17.62
C ALA A 396 7.27 -4.51 18.04
N TRP A 397 7.86 -4.24 19.19
CA TRP A 397 8.84 -5.11 19.83
C TRP A 397 8.23 -5.79 21.06
N GLY A 398 8.62 -7.03 21.33
CA GLY A 398 8.28 -7.78 22.54
C GLY A 398 9.41 -8.72 22.95
N THR A 399 9.36 -9.24 24.16
CA THR A 399 10.33 -10.23 24.66
C THR A 399 10.22 -11.55 23.90
N HIS A 400 9.06 -11.81 23.29
CA HIS A 400 8.78 -12.95 22.42
C HIS A 400 7.74 -12.58 21.36
N ARG A 401 7.62 -13.39 20.31
CA ARG A 401 6.82 -13.14 19.10
C ARG A 401 5.35 -12.81 19.40
N SER A 402 4.71 -13.57 20.30
CA SER A 402 3.31 -13.35 20.65
C SER A 402 3.05 -11.96 21.31
N GLU A 403 3.99 -11.47 22.09
CA GLU A 403 3.92 -10.12 22.66
C GLU A 403 4.04 -9.05 21.57
N ALA A 404 4.99 -9.21 20.64
CA ALA A 404 5.12 -8.30 19.49
C ALA A 404 3.85 -8.26 18.63
N ILE A 405 3.25 -9.44 18.33
CA ILE A 405 1.97 -9.54 17.61
C ILE A 405 0.86 -8.78 18.35
N ASN A 406 0.72 -9.01 19.66
CA ASN A 406 -0.34 -8.38 20.45
C ASN A 406 -0.17 -6.86 20.51
N ARG A 407 1.06 -6.35 20.68
CA ARG A 407 1.37 -4.92 20.65
C ARG A 407 1.07 -4.30 19.29
N LEU A 408 1.44 -4.98 18.21
CA LEU A 408 1.18 -4.51 16.85
C LEU A 408 -0.33 -4.45 16.55
N ARG A 409 -1.07 -5.50 16.93
CA ARG A 409 -2.54 -5.50 16.81
C ARG A 409 -3.16 -4.34 17.58
N LEU A 410 -2.78 -4.16 18.84
CA LEU A 410 -3.28 -3.06 19.67
C LEU A 410 -2.94 -1.69 19.06
N ALA A 411 -1.74 -1.54 18.50
CA ALA A 411 -1.34 -0.30 17.83
C ALA A 411 -2.21 -0.02 16.59
N LEU A 412 -2.44 -1.03 15.75
CA LEU A 412 -3.31 -0.91 14.59
C LEU A 412 -4.77 -0.61 14.99
N GLU A 413 -5.28 -1.25 16.04
CA GLU A 413 -6.64 -1.03 16.57
C GLU A 413 -6.83 0.37 17.18
N GLN A 414 -5.78 0.96 17.77
CA GLN A 414 -5.82 2.30 18.37
C GLN A 414 -5.46 3.43 17.41
N LEU A 415 -4.84 3.12 16.28
CA LEU A 415 -4.53 4.09 15.24
C LEU A 415 -5.83 4.70 14.70
N ARG A 416 -5.84 6.03 14.48
CA ARG A 416 -6.94 6.74 13.84
C ARG A 416 -6.41 7.63 12.74
N ILE A 417 -6.94 7.44 11.53
CA ILE A 417 -6.62 8.25 10.35
C ILE A 417 -7.92 8.55 9.62
N LEU A 418 -8.26 9.82 9.53
CA LEU A 418 -9.34 10.29 8.66
C LEU A 418 -8.76 10.89 7.40
N GLY A 419 -9.10 10.30 6.26
CA GLY A 419 -8.56 10.67 4.96
C GLY A 419 -8.71 9.53 3.95
N PRO A 420 -7.67 9.23 3.17
CA PRO A 420 -7.68 8.09 2.26
C PRO A 420 -7.88 6.77 3.02
N GLN A 421 -8.55 5.82 2.37
CA GLN A 421 -8.66 4.46 2.90
C GLN A 421 -7.26 3.86 3.09
N ASP A 422 -7.07 3.09 4.15
CA ASP A 422 -5.82 2.40 4.46
C ASP A 422 -5.99 0.88 4.54
N ASN A 423 -4.87 0.16 4.54
CA ASN A 423 -4.84 -1.30 4.55
C ASN A 423 -4.90 -1.91 5.97
N ARG A 424 -5.22 -1.13 7.00
CA ARG A 424 -5.22 -1.55 8.42
C ARG A 424 -6.07 -2.80 8.68
N THR A 425 -7.24 -2.89 8.04
CA THR A 425 -8.12 -4.06 8.16
C THR A 425 -7.44 -5.34 7.62
N LEU A 426 -6.73 -5.22 6.49
CA LEU A 426 -5.95 -6.32 5.93
C LEU A 426 -4.81 -6.74 6.88
N LEU A 427 -4.09 -5.78 7.46
CA LEU A 427 -3.01 -6.04 8.41
C LEU A 427 -3.51 -6.77 9.66
N LEU A 428 -4.63 -6.33 10.23
CA LEU A 428 -5.26 -6.98 11.39
C LEU A 428 -5.71 -8.41 11.06
N ALA A 429 -6.33 -8.60 9.90
CA ALA A 429 -6.75 -9.91 9.43
C ALA A 429 -5.55 -10.85 9.19
N ALA A 430 -4.48 -10.34 8.57
CA ALA A 430 -3.26 -11.09 8.32
C ALA A 430 -2.59 -11.55 9.63
N LEU A 431 -2.48 -10.66 10.63
CA LEU A 431 -1.92 -10.98 11.95
C LEU A 431 -2.74 -12.03 12.72
N ALA A 432 -4.04 -12.14 12.46
CA ALA A 432 -4.92 -13.13 13.07
C ALA A 432 -4.97 -14.45 12.30
N HIS A 433 -4.51 -14.47 11.05
CA HIS A 433 -4.62 -15.64 10.17
C HIS A 433 -3.57 -16.72 10.51
N PRO A 434 -3.93 -18.03 10.49
CA PRO A 434 -2.98 -19.12 10.73
C PRO A 434 -1.74 -19.08 9.84
N GLY A 435 -1.87 -18.59 8.59
CA GLY A 435 -0.74 -18.42 7.66
C GLY A 435 0.36 -17.49 8.16
N PHE A 436 0.06 -16.55 9.06
CA PHE A 436 1.06 -15.76 9.77
C PHE A 436 1.45 -16.41 11.11
N GLY A 437 0.49 -17.07 11.78
CA GLY A 437 0.71 -17.71 13.08
C GLY A 437 1.60 -18.98 12.99
N GLU A 438 1.32 -19.83 12.01
CA GLU A 438 2.00 -21.12 11.79
C GLU A 438 3.15 -20.98 10.79
N VAL A 439 4.25 -20.47 11.26
CA VAL A 439 5.39 -20.03 10.45
C VAL A 439 6.00 -21.10 9.55
N VAL A 440 5.96 -22.36 9.96
CA VAL A 440 6.61 -23.48 9.22
C VAL A 440 5.85 -23.82 7.93
N SER A 441 4.57 -23.51 7.86
CA SER A 441 3.71 -23.78 6.69
C SER A 441 3.55 -22.57 5.75
N SER A 442 4.08 -21.41 6.10
CA SER A 442 3.95 -20.16 5.36
C SER A 442 4.88 -20.11 4.15
N ASP A 443 4.43 -19.50 3.06
CA ASP A 443 5.22 -19.21 1.86
C ASP A 443 4.80 -17.86 1.27
N THR A 444 5.58 -17.31 0.34
CA THR A 444 5.35 -15.96 -0.22
C THR A 444 3.99 -15.78 -0.92
N GLY A 445 3.27 -16.85 -1.24
CA GLY A 445 1.95 -16.81 -1.89
C GLY A 445 0.77 -16.98 -0.92
N TRP A 446 1.00 -17.22 0.39
CA TRP A 446 -0.08 -17.54 1.32
C TRP A 446 -1.14 -16.44 1.42
N LEU A 447 -0.71 -15.17 1.48
CA LEU A 447 -1.61 -14.03 1.63
C LEU A 447 -2.51 -13.85 0.40
N GLU A 448 -1.97 -14.02 -0.80
CA GLU A 448 -2.75 -13.95 -2.04
C GLU A 448 -3.78 -15.06 -2.13
N ARG A 449 -3.42 -16.29 -1.73
CA ARG A 449 -4.36 -17.40 -1.67
C ARG A 449 -5.47 -17.16 -0.66
N ALA A 450 -5.15 -16.61 0.51
CA ALA A 450 -6.13 -16.28 1.54
C ALA A 450 -7.08 -15.15 1.10
N LEU A 451 -6.57 -14.15 0.37
CA LEU A 451 -7.40 -13.11 -0.25
C LEU A 451 -8.31 -13.68 -1.33
N ALA A 452 -7.78 -14.51 -2.23
CA ALA A 452 -8.54 -15.11 -3.33
C ALA A 452 -9.65 -16.06 -2.84
N SER A 453 -9.41 -16.77 -1.74
CA SER A 453 -10.41 -17.67 -1.13
C SER A 453 -11.45 -16.94 -0.28
N GLY A 454 -11.30 -15.63 -0.02
CA GLY A 454 -12.15 -14.87 0.89
C GLY A 454 -11.98 -15.23 2.37
N SER A 455 -10.97 -16.04 2.73
CA SER A 455 -10.74 -16.46 4.13
C SER A 455 -10.13 -15.35 4.99
N LEU A 456 -9.56 -14.33 4.37
CA LEU A 456 -8.88 -13.23 5.09
C LEU A 456 -9.79 -12.05 5.37
N LEU A 457 -10.59 -11.65 4.37
CA LEU A 457 -11.54 -10.54 4.49
C LEU A 457 -12.94 -11.09 4.19
N PRO A 458 -13.92 -10.90 5.07
CA PRO A 458 -15.29 -11.31 4.80
C PRO A 458 -15.81 -10.59 3.56
N ALA A 459 -16.64 -11.27 2.77
CA ALA A 459 -17.28 -10.66 1.61
C ALA A 459 -18.10 -9.44 2.06
N VAL A 460 -18.08 -8.38 1.26
CA VAL A 460 -18.87 -7.14 1.51
C VAL A 460 -20.36 -7.45 1.59
N ASP A 461 -20.80 -8.56 0.97
CA ASP A 461 -22.18 -9.03 0.91
C ASP A 461 -22.52 -10.10 1.97
N SER A 462 -21.79 -10.20 3.09
CA SER A 462 -22.18 -11.08 4.20
C SER A 462 -23.60 -10.75 4.66
N PRO A 463 -24.49 -11.76 4.81
CA PRO A 463 -25.90 -11.50 5.07
C PRO A 463 -26.09 -10.68 6.34
N ALA A 464 -27.04 -9.78 6.29
CA ALA A 464 -27.45 -8.88 7.35
C ALA A 464 -27.91 -9.67 8.61
N GLY A 465 -26.98 -10.06 9.46
CA GLY A 465 -27.27 -10.85 10.66
C GLY A 465 -26.22 -10.74 11.77
N ASP A 466 -25.03 -10.24 11.45
CA ASP A 466 -24.00 -10.03 12.46
C ASP A 466 -23.96 -8.56 12.88
N PRO A 467 -24.41 -8.21 14.10
CA PRO A 467 -24.40 -6.84 14.59
C PRO A 467 -22.98 -6.30 14.81
N THR A 468 -21.95 -7.17 14.69
CA THR A 468 -20.54 -6.78 14.72
C THR A 468 -19.97 -6.51 13.34
N ALA A 469 -20.75 -6.72 12.28
CA ALA A 469 -20.30 -6.46 10.91
C ALA A 469 -19.94 -4.97 10.73
N PRO A 470 -18.75 -4.65 10.20
CA PRO A 470 -18.28 -3.28 10.09
C PRO A 470 -19.25 -2.28 9.44
N PRO A 471 -20.01 -2.63 8.40
CA PRO A 471 -20.96 -1.70 7.75
C PRO A 471 -22.11 -1.27 8.67
N LEU A 472 -22.61 -2.17 9.52
CA LEU A 472 -23.78 -1.88 10.38
C LEU A 472 -23.40 -1.01 11.57
N ALA A 473 -22.30 -1.35 12.26
CA ALA A 473 -21.74 -0.56 13.35
C ALA A 473 -21.39 0.86 12.89
N TRP A 474 -20.90 0.95 11.67
CA TRP A 474 -20.48 2.20 11.05
C TRP A 474 -21.67 3.10 10.70
N SER A 475 -22.71 2.56 10.06
CA SER A 475 -23.96 3.28 9.75
C SER A 475 -24.62 3.80 11.02
N ALA A 476 -24.61 3.02 12.10
CA ALA A 476 -25.17 3.41 13.38
C ALA A 476 -24.39 4.58 14.01
N ALA A 477 -23.03 4.54 13.97
CA ALA A 477 -22.18 5.62 14.46
C ALA A 477 -22.40 6.93 13.71
N ALA A 478 -22.46 6.86 12.36
CA ALA A 478 -22.73 8.01 11.51
C ALA A 478 -24.07 8.67 11.84
N ALA A 479 -25.11 7.88 11.96
CA ALA A 479 -26.44 8.36 12.27
C ALA A 479 -26.53 9.03 13.67
N ALA A 480 -25.83 8.48 14.69
CA ALA A 480 -25.77 9.07 16.03
C ALA A 480 -25.18 10.48 16.00
N LEU A 481 -24.05 10.63 15.32
CA LEU A 481 -23.35 11.92 15.22
C LEU A 481 -24.17 12.96 14.46
N ILE A 482 -24.80 12.55 13.37
CA ILE A 482 -25.65 13.42 12.56
C ILE A 482 -26.87 13.87 13.37
N ALA A 483 -27.51 12.96 14.11
CA ALA A 483 -28.66 13.27 14.96
C ALA A 483 -28.28 14.23 16.09
N THR A 484 -27.14 14.00 16.76
CA THR A 484 -26.64 14.86 17.84
C THR A 484 -26.35 16.27 17.36
N ARG A 485 -25.74 16.43 16.17
CA ARG A 485 -25.50 17.74 15.57
C ARG A 485 -26.80 18.42 15.16
N SER A 486 -27.72 17.69 14.53
CA SER A 486 -29.03 18.22 14.16
C SER A 486 -29.82 18.69 15.36
N ALA A 487 -29.80 17.93 16.46
CA ALA A 487 -30.45 18.32 17.71
C ALA A 487 -29.83 19.62 18.32
N ARG A 488 -28.50 19.78 18.26
CA ARG A 488 -27.82 21.00 18.73
C ARG A 488 -28.11 22.23 17.85
N VAL A 489 -28.20 22.04 16.52
CA VAL A 489 -28.51 23.13 15.57
C VAL A 489 -29.99 23.52 15.63
N HIS A 490 -30.89 22.57 15.85
CA HIS A 490 -32.34 22.77 15.87
C HIS A 490 -32.91 23.00 17.28
N GLY A 491 -32.08 22.90 18.33
CA GLY A 491 -32.51 23.14 19.70
C GLY A 491 -33.20 24.49 19.93
N ALA A 492 -32.85 25.51 19.11
CA ALA A 492 -33.53 26.80 19.08
C ALA A 492 -34.83 26.80 18.24
N LEU A 493 -35.03 25.84 17.33
CA LEU A 493 -36.18 25.74 16.44
C LEU A 493 -37.21 24.70 16.89
N MET A 494 -36.84 23.78 17.77
CA MET A 494 -37.75 22.74 18.30
C MET A 494 -38.89 23.33 19.16
N GLY A 495 -38.72 24.54 19.70
CA GLY A 495 -39.82 25.27 20.38
C GLY A 495 -40.90 25.76 19.44
N PHE A 496 -40.67 25.81 18.13
CA PHE A 496 -41.60 26.42 17.17
C PHE A 496 -42.52 25.42 16.44
N GLN A 497 -42.20 24.11 16.46
CA GLN A 497 -43.04 23.09 15.78
C GLN A 497 -44.06 22.38 16.68
N SER A 498 -44.16 22.74 17.95
CA SER A 498 -45.09 22.09 18.89
C SER A 498 -46.53 22.68 18.89
N THR A 499 -46.86 23.59 17.97
CA THR A 499 -48.17 24.28 17.96
C THR A 499 -49.14 23.81 16.88
N ALA A 500 -49.00 22.63 16.28
CA ALA A 500 -50.06 22.00 15.50
C ALA A 500 -50.98 21.21 16.45
N ARG A 501 -52.08 21.85 16.87
CA ARG A 501 -53.14 21.32 17.70
C ARG A 501 -53.94 20.24 16.99
N GLY A 502 -54.07 19.07 17.64
CA GLY A 502 -55.18 18.12 17.45
C GLY A 502 -55.36 17.34 18.75
N PRO A 503 -56.60 17.15 19.26
CA PRO A 503 -56.86 16.67 20.60
C PRO A 503 -56.97 15.15 20.67
N SER A 504 -56.08 14.46 21.34
CA SER A 504 -56.38 13.32 22.20
C SER A 504 -55.15 12.96 23.02
N ARG A 505 -55.31 13.15 24.33
CA ARG A 505 -54.35 12.73 25.33
C ARG A 505 -54.44 11.23 25.56
N THR A 506 -53.40 10.52 25.23
CA THR A 506 -52.90 9.40 26.02
C THR A 506 -51.43 9.62 26.15
N GLU A 507 -50.90 9.38 27.36
CA GLU A 507 -49.54 9.65 27.83
C GLU A 507 -48.50 8.76 27.12
N GLU A 508 -48.25 9.01 25.86
CA GLU A 508 -47.01 8.62 25.20
C GLU A 508 -46.27 9.91 24.89
N SER A 509 -45.31 10.25 25.75
CA SER A 509 -44.34 11.31 25.53
C SER A 509 -43.89 11.29 24.06
N ALA A 510 -43.99 12.44 23.40
CA ALA A 510 -43.66 12.63 22.01
C ALA A 510 -42.20 12.21 21.71
N ARG A 511 -42.03 11.00 21.31
CA ARG A 511 -40.74 10.43 20.90
C ARG A 511 -40.49 10.89 19.46
N LEU A 512 -39.51 11.75 19.28
CA LEU A 512 -39.11 12.22 17.95
C LEU A 512 -38.53 11.04 17.17
N VAL A 513 -39.25 10.54 16.18
CA VAL A 513 -38.75 9.51 15.27
C VAL A 513 -38.29 10.20 14.00
N GLN A 514 -36.99 10.35 13.84
CA GLN A 514 -36.41 10.87 12.59
C GLN A 514 -35.99 9.70 11.72
N ARG A 515 -36.49 9.67 10.49
CA ARG A 515 -36.02 8.74 9.46
C ARG A 515 -34.85 9.39 8.73
N MET A 516 -33.76 8.66 8.63
CA MET A 516 -32.55 9.13 7.99
C MET A 516 -32.00 8.05 7.07
N ARG A 517 -31.65 8.42 5.85
CA ARG A 517 -30.97 7.52 4.92
C ARG A 517 -29.50 7.91 4.91
N VAL A 518 -28.63 6.97 5.28
CA VAL A 518 -27.18 7.18 5.31
C VAL A 518 -26.55 6.23 4.31
N ARG A 519 -25.76 6.76 3.38
CA ARG A 519 -25.02 5.98 2.40
C ARG A 519 -23.53 6.00 2.76
N ALA A 520 -22.96 4.81 2.94
CA ALA A 520 -21.51 4.64 3.09
C ALA A 520 -20.89 4.65 1.69
N GLN A 521 -20.19 5.73 1.35
CA GLN A 521 -19.68 5.93 0.00
C GLN A 521 -18.70 4.84 -0.43
N ARG A 522 -17.82 4.43 0.47
CA ARG A 522 -16.75 3.47 0.16
C ARG A 522 -17.25 2.03 0.07
N HIS A 523 -18.18 1.66 0.93
CA HIS A 523 -18.76 0.31 0.95
C HIS A 523 -19.97 0.16 0.05
N GLN A 524 -20.41 1.22 -0.66
CA GLN A 524 -21.59 1.27 -1.53
C GLN A 524 -22.89 0.77 -0.85
N HIS A 525 -22.89 0.81 0.49
CA HIS A 525 -24.00 0.35 1.28
C HIS A 525 -24.92 1.52 1.66
N THR A 526 -26.22 1.35 1.49
CA THR A 526 -27.22 2.33 1.91
C THR A 526 -28.04 1.73 3.03
N SER A 527 -28.01 2.37 4.20
CA SER A 527 -28.81 1.98 5.35
C SER A 527 -29.90 3.02 5.61
N GLU A 528 -31.11 2.57 5.80
CA GLU A 528 -32.21 3.41 6.25
C GLU A 528 -32.33 3.24 7.77
N LEU A 529 -32.16 4.34 8.50
CA LEU A 529 -32.11 4.34 9.95
C LEU A 529 -33.30 5.10 10.52
N ARG A 530 -33.94 4.55 11.54
CA ARG A 530 -34.92 5.26 12.35
C ARG A 530 -34.29 5.62 13.68
N LEU A 531 -34.24 6.92 13.97
CA LEU A 531 -33.72 7.44 15.22
C LEU A 531 -34.88 7.66 16.19
N ARG A 532 -34.78 7.09 17.39
CA ARG A 532 -35.67 7.35 18.49
C ARG A 532 -34.87 8.00 19.61
N CYS A 533 -35.30 9.16 20.06
CA CYS A 533 -34.71 9.83 21.22
C CYS A 533 -35.57 9.55 22.44
N ASP A 534 -35.09 8.79 23.40
CA ASP A 534 -35.72 8.60 24.70
C ASP A 534 -35.15 9.66 25.63
N GLY A 535 -35.91 10.73 25.89
CA GLY A 535 -35.49 11.80 26.78
C GLY A 535 -35.56 11.36 28.25
N SER A 536 -34.43 11.06 28.86
CA SER A 536 -34.22 11.17 30.29
C SER A 536 -33.26 12.35 30.55
N SER A 537 -33.50 13.10 31.59
CA SER A 537 -33.02 14.46 31.82
C SER A 537 -31.51 14.64 32.02
N ASP A 538 -30.68 13.58 32.03
CA ASP A 538 -29.25 13.69 32.32
C ASP A 538 -28.31 12.93 31.36
N HIS A 539 -28.80 11.99 30.57
CA HIS A 539 -28.03 11.33 29.52
C HIS A 539 -28.93 11.09 28.30
N GLN A 540 -28.57 11.64 27.16
CA GLN A 540 -29.27 11.37 25.88
C GLN A 540 -28.80 10.01 25.35
N ASP A 541 -29.50 8.93 25.69
CA ASP A 541 -29.36 7.63 25.09
C ASP A 541 -30.10 7.64 23.77
N LEU A 542 -29.39 7.45 22.66
CA LEU A 542 -29.96 7.33 21.33
C LEU A 542 -30.09 5.84 20.99
N ALA A 543 -31.32 5.38 20.79
CA ALA A 543 -31.60 4.02 20.33
C ALA A 543 -31.77 4.01 18.81
N PHE A 544 -31.02 3.15 18.13
CA PHE A 544 -31.09 2.98 16.70
C PHE A 544 -31.73 1.65 16.35
N TRP A 545 -32.60 1.68 15.35
CA TRP A 545 -33.21 0.50 14.80
C TRP A 545 -32.80 0.38 13.36
N THR A 546 -32.10 -0.68 13.00
CA THR A 546 -31.90 -1.03 11.58
C THR A 546 -33.13 -1.80 11.09
N LEU A 547 -33.73 -1.36 10.01
CA LEU A 547 -34.77 -2.11 9.31
C LEU A 547 -34.10 -3.09 8.35
N GLY A 548 -33.73 -4.28 8.85
CA GLY A 548 -33.82 -5.50 8.08
C GLY A 548 -35.31 -5.86 8.02
N ASP A 549 -35.77 -6.68 7.06
CA ASP A 549 -37.15 -7.05 6.85
C ASP A 549 -38.00 -7.13 8.14
N ALA A 550 -39.23 -6.71 8.09
CA ALA A 550 -40.14 -6.33 9.18
C ALA A 550 -40.38 -7.38 10.30
N ALA A 551 -39.64 -8.48 10.33
CA ALA A 551 -39.84 -9.59 11.27
C ALA A 551 -38.87 -9.63 12.47
N ASP A 552 -37.70 -8.95 12.41
CA ASP A 552 -36.73 -9.01 13.52
C ASP A 552 -35.97 -7.69 13.70
N PRO A 553 -36.43 -6.78 14.62
CA PRO A 553 -35.74 -5.53 14.87
C PRO A 553 -34.54 -5.77 15.79
N LEU A 554 -33.33 -5.80 15.24
CA LEU A 554 -32.09 -5.72 16.02
C LEU A 554 -31.93 -4.29 16.57
N GLY A 555 -32.24 -4.14 17.86
CA GLY A 555 -32.02 -2.89 18.59
C GLY A 555 -30.55 -2.74 18.99
N VAL A 556 -29.88 -1.71 18.49
CA VAL A 556 -28.54 -1.32 18.93
C VAL A 556 -28.66 -0.08 19.80
N TRP A 557 -28.26 -0.19 21.08
CA TRP A 557 -28.23 0.94 21.99
C TRP A 557 -26.90 1.70 21.81
N LEU A 558 -27.01 2.99 21.59
CA LEU A 558 -25.87 3.91 21.50
C LEU A 558 -25.97 4.92 22.65
N SER A 559 -24.95 4.94 23.50
CA SER A 559 -24.80 5.99 24.50
C SER A 559 -23.60 6.87 24.07
N VAL A 560 -23.86 8.16 23.87
CA VAL A 560 -22.80 9.14 23.62
C VAL A 560 -22.26 9.57 24.97
N GLY A 561 -21.09 9.05 25.33
CA GLY A 561 -20.42 9.39 26.59
C GLY A 561 -19.79 10.80 26.58
N VAL A 562 -19.34 11.25 27.75
CA VAL A 562 -18.62 12.51 27.93
C VAL A 562 -17.42 12.57 26.96
N PRO A 563 -17.16 13.72 26.32
CA PRO A 563 -16.01 13.89 25.43
C PRO A 563 -14.73 13.47 26.13
N VAL A 564 -14.00 12.52 25.54
CA VAL A 564 -12.66 12.16 26.01
C VAL A 564 -11.70 13.16 25.39
N ASP A 565 -10.87 13.81 26.21
CA ASP A 565 -9.80 14.70 25.73
C ASP A 565 -8.81 13.87 24.89
N LEU A 566 -8.85 14.05 23.58
CA LEU A 566 -8.02 13.32 22.62
C LEU A 566 -6.65 13.97 22.39
N GLY A 567 -6.27 14.94 23.22
CA GLY A 567 -5.07 15.74 23.08
C GLY A 567 -5.29 16.99 22.21
N PRO A 568 -4.28 17.83 22.01
CA PRO A 568 -4.43 19.07 21.28
C PRO A 568 -4.85 18.80 19.82
N PRO A 569 -5.88 19.49 19.31
CA PRO A 569 -6.31 19.37 17.92
C PRO A 569 -5.17 19.79 16.99
N CYS A 570 -5.09 19.15 15.82
CA CYS A 570 -4.11 19.47 14.80
C CYS A 570 -4.22 20.91 14.25
N ASN A 571 -5.36 21.55 14.48
CA ASN A 571 -5.59 22.94 14.17
C ASN A 571 -6.37 23.59 15.34
N PRO A 572 -5.94 24.74 15.87
CA PRO A 572 -6.63 25.41 17.00
C PRO A 572 -8.09 25.76 16.74
N SER A 573 -8.53 25.82 15.46
CA SER A 573 -9.91 26.03 15.06
C SER A 573 -10.78 24.77 15.02
N ASP A 574 -10.18 23.58 15.02
CA ASP A 574 -10.88 22.29 14.88
C ASP A 574 -11.07 21.62 16.24
N ARG A 575 -11.90 22.21 17.08
CA ARG A 575 -12.36 21.57 18.32
C ARG A 575 -13.49 20.58 18.02
N SER A 576 -13.19 19.46 17.40
CA SER A 576 -14.08 18.30 17.40
C SER A 576 -13.65 17.39 18.56
N PRO A 577 -14.37 17.32 19.68
CA PRO A 577 -14.05 16.40 20.74
C PRO A 577 -14.17 14.96 20.21
N GLY A 578 -13.21 14.11 20.54
CA GLY A 578 -13.34 12.67 20.31
C GLY A 578 -14.50 12.15 21.13
N GLU A 579 -15.46 11.53 20.48
CA GLU A 579 -16.64 10.97 21.12
C GLU A 579 -16.45 9.47 21.34
N ALA A 580 -16.89 8.97 22.50
CA ALA A 580 -16.91 7.53 22.77
C ALA A 580 -18.29 6.98 22.39
N LEU A 581 -18.32 5.95 21.57
CA LEU A 581 -19.53 5.27 21.14
C LEU A 581 -19.60 3.88 21.79
N ALA A 582 -20.69 3.56 22.45
CA ALA A 582 -20.97 2.20 22.89
C ALA A 582 -21.91 1.52 21.89
N ILE A 583 -21.44 0.43 21.27
CA ILE A 583 -22.23 -0.41 20.39
C ILE A 583 -22.45 -1.75 21.11
N GLY A 584 -23.65 -2.01 21.56
CA GLY A 584 -23.90 -3.16 22.42
C GLY A 584 -23.07 -3.10 23.71
N PRO A 585 -22.53 -4.22 24.21
CA PRO A 585 -21.73 -4.24 25.44
C PRO A 585 -20.30 -3.68 25.27
N GLN A 586 -19.89 -3.29 24.07
CA GLN A 586 -18.52 -2.83 23.78
C GLN A 586 -18.47 -1.31 23.63
N ARG A 587 -17.58 -0.67 24.39
CA ARG A 587 -17.23 0.74 24.19
C ARG A 587 -16.09 0.85 23.19
N ARG A 588 -16.26 1.66 22.14
CA ARG A 588 -15.21 1.95 21.17
C ARG A 588 -15.03 3.44 21.02
N HIS A 589 -13.78 3.87 20.93
CA HIS A 589 -13.44 5.25 20.60
C HIS A 589 -13.45 5.40 19.09
N PHE A 590 -13.90 6.54 18.61
CA PHE A 590 -13.89 6.87 17.20
C PHE A 590 -13.38 8.30 17.00
N LEU A 591 -12.96 8.60 15.77
CA LEU A 591 -12.61 9.94 15.31
C LEU A 591 -13.61 10.35 14.24
N ALA A 592 -14.14 11.56 14.33
CA ALA A 592 -15.12 12.08 13.38
C ALA A 592 -14.71 13.48 12.91
N HIS A 593 -14.89 13.75 11.62
CA HIS A 593 -14.60 15.06 11.03
C HIS A 593 -15.63 15.40 9.93
N TRP A 594 -16.20 16.62 10.00
CA TRP A 594 -17.12 17.10 9.00
C TRP A 594 -16.40 17.88 7.91
N THR A 595 -16.69 17.53 6.65
CA THR A 595 -16.25 18.28 5.47
C THR A 595 -17.46 18.70 4.65
N SER A 596 -17.23 19.45 3.57
CA SER A 596 -18.27 19.76 2.57
C SER A 596 -18.82 18.51 1.86
N GLU A 597 -18.05 17.44 1.84
CA GLU A 597 -18.43 16.18 1.18
C GLU A 597 -19.26 15.27 2.09
N GLY A 598 -19.18 15.44 3.41
CA GLY A 598 -19.92 14.61 4.38
C GLY A 598 -19.18 14.43 5.70
N LEU A 599 -19.56 13.40 6.45
CA LEU A 599 -18.98 13.02 7.73
C LEU A 599 -17.95 11.89 7.53
N HIS A 600 -16.69 12.19 7.77
CA HIS A 600 -15.64 11.18 7.84
C HIS A 600 -15.63 10.54 9.21
N LEU A 601 -15.55 9.20 9.26
CA LEU A 601 -15.53 8.41 10.50
C LEU A 601 -14.38 7.40 10.47
N ASP A 602 -13.69 7.24 11.59
CA ASP A 602 -12.74 6.16 11.84
C ASP A 602 -13.08 5.47 13.16
N LEU A 603 -13.49 4.22 13.09
CA LEU A 603 -13.85 3.38 14.23
C LEU A 603 -12.68 2.51 14.73
N GLY A 604 -11.49 2.66 14.16
CA GLY A 604 -10.29 1.89 14.49
C GLY A 604 -10.14 0.60 13.71
N ILE A 605 -11.23 -0.01 13.28
CA ILE A 605 -11.24 -1.21 12.44
C ILE A 605 -11.48 -0.89 10.96
N CYS A 606 -12.17 0.22 10.71
CA CYS A 606 -12.41 0.76 9.37
C CYS A 606 -12.63 2.26 9.43
N SER A 607 -12.38 2.94 8.32
CA SER A 607 -12.72 4.35 8.12
C SER A 607 -13.61 4.50 6.89
N ASP A 608 -14.54 5.47 6.91
CA ASP A 608 -15.41 5.75 5.76
C ASP A 608 -15.92 7.19 5.72
N LEU A 609 -16.56 7.56 4.62
CA LEU A 609 -17.26 8.82 4.42
C LEU A 609 -18.77 8.58 4.40
N ALA A 610 -19.47 9.11 5.38
CA ALA A 610 -20.95 9.09 5.43
C ALA A 610 -21.52 10.28 4.68
N ILE A 611 -22.37 9.99 3.69
CA ILE A 611 -23.17 11.00 2.99
C ILE A 611 -24.60 10.88 3.49
N VAL A 612 -25.17 12.00 3.95
CA VAL A 612 -26.58 12.06 4.30
C VAL A 612 -27.33 12.54 3.07
N ASP A 613 -28.14 11.66 2.50
CA ASP A 613 -29.04 12.05 1.43
C ASP A 613 -30.12 12.97 2.03
N ALA A 614 -30.14 14.25 1.60
CA ALA A 614 -31.27 15.12 1.88
C ALA A 614 -32.55 14.45 1.33
N PRO A 615 -33.71 14.58 2.00
CA PRO A 615 -34.96 14.07 1.44
C PRO A 615 -35.18 14.77 0.09
N SER A 616 -34.85 14.09 -0.99
CA SER A 616 -35.05 14.60 -2.33
C SER A 616 -36.51 14.49 -2.69
N THR A 617 -37.11 15.61 -3.03
CA THR A 617 -38.43 15.71 -3.67
C THR A 617 -38.36 15.38 -5.18
N SER A 618 -37.22 14.96 -5.69
CA SER A 618 -37.03 14.60 -7.09
C SER A 618 -36.71 13.10 -7.24
N THR A 619 -37.60 12.40 -7.89
CA THR A 619 -37.44 11.08 -8.47
C THR A 619 -36.50 11.16 -9.67
N ASP A 620 -35.24 11.51 -9.46
CA ASP A 620 -34.22 11.34 -10.48
C ASP A 620 -33.28 10.22 -10.03
N SER A 621 -33.76 8.99 -10.15
CA SER A 621 -32.92 7.81 -10.19
C SER A 621 -32.07 7.94 -11.44
N GLY A 622 -30.87 8.53 -11.26
CA GLY A 622 -29.85 8.54 -12.30
C GLY A 622 -29.59 7.11 -12.72
N ARG A 623 -30.23 6.70 -13.82
CA ARG A 623 -29.93 5.47 -14.52
C ARG A 623 -28.43 5.50 -14.79
N ASN A 624 -27.71 4.61 -14.13
CA ASN A 624 -26.40 4.19 -14.61
C ASN A 624 -26.59 3.88 -16.11
N ARG A 625 -26.10 4.74 -17.00
CA ARG A 625 -26.14 4.44 -18.42
C ARG A 625 -25.27 3.20 -18.59
N GLU A 626 -25.91 2.07 -18.77
CA GLU A 626 -25.26 0.79 -19.03
C GLU A 626 -24.26 0.99 -20.16
N GLY A 627 -22.95 0.69 -19.91
CA GLY A 627 -21.90 0.76 -20.91
C GLY A 627 -20.86 1.86 -20.77
N ILE A 628 -21.01 2.82 -19.86
CA ILE A 628 -19.97 3.83 -19.59
C ILE A 628 -18.95 3.27 -18.61
N LEU A 629 -17.71 3.13 -19.06
CA LEU A 629 -16.58 2.73 -18.24
C LEU A 629 -15.90 3.96 -17.64
N ARG A 630 -15.78 4.00 -16.32
CA ARG A 630 -15.12 5.10 -15.59
C ARG A 630 -13.89 4.60 -14.86
N SER A 631 -12.91 5.48 -14.70
CA SER A 631 -11.73 5.18 -13.88
C SER A 631 -12.12 4.98 -12.42
N SER A 632 -11.68 3.87 -11.84
CA SER A 632 -11.86 3.58 -10.41
C SER A 632 -10.84 4.31 -9.53
N MET A 633 -9.81 4.92 -10.12
CA MET A 633 -8.68 5.53 -9.40
C MET A 633 -8.09 6.70 -10.19
N HIS A 634 -7.26 7.50 -9.50
CA HIS A 634 -6.36 8.44 -10.15
C HIS A 634 -5.14 7.70 -10.68
N GLY A 635 -4.67 8.01 -11.90
CA GLY A 635 -3.50 7.34 -12.46
C GLY A 635 -3.13 7.83 -13.85
N LEU A 636 -2.08 7.25 -14.41
CA LEU A 636 -1.60 7.50 -15.77
C LEU A 636 -2.04 6.36 -16.66
N VAL A 637 -2.63 6.64 -17.81
CA VAL A 637 -2.92 5.61 -18.83
C VAL A 637 -1.60 5.10 -19.40
N ALA A 638 -1.20 3.90 -18.98
CA ALA A 638 0.08 3.30 -19.39
C ALA A 638 0.00 2.74 -20.82
N SER A 639 -1.11 2.09 -21.15
CA SER A 639 -1.37 1.57 -22.51
C SER A 639 -2.88 1.50 -22.78
N VAL A 640 -3.22 1.52 -24.06
CA VAL A 640 -4.56 1.26 -24.59
C VAL A 640 -4.47 0.12 -25.57
N GLU A 641 -5.18 -0.97 -25.31
CA GLU A 641 -5.11 -2.24 -26.06
C GLU A 641 -6.26 -2.38 -27.08
N ALA A 642 -7.37 -1.66 -26.85
CA ALA A 642 -8.56 -1.71 -27.71
C ALA A 642 -8.75 -0.41 -28.49
N LYS A 643 -9.39 -0.49 -29.66
CA LYS A 643 -9.71 0.65 -30.55
C LYS A 643 -11.22 0.84 -30.67
N VAL A 644 -11.63 2.07 -30.95
CA VAL A 644 -13.02 2.37 -31.29
C VAL A 644 -13.45 1.51 -32.49
N GLY A 645 -14.58 0.83 -32.36
CA GLY A 645 -15.12 -0.13 -33.30
C GLY A 645 -14.80 -1.59 -33.00
N ASP A 646 -13.90 -1.88 -32.06
CA ASP A 646 -13.57 -3.27 -31.67
C ASP A 646 -14.77 -3.92 -30.97
N ARG A 647 -14.99 -5.21 -31.25
CA ARG A 647 -15.91 -6.06 -30.49
C ARG A 647 -15.16 -6.59 -29.29
N VAL A 648 -15.74 -6.37 -28.09
CA VAL A 648 -15.16 -6.80 -26.82
C VAL A 648 -16.12 -7.74 -26.10
N GLU A 649 -15.58 -8.73 -25.42
CA GLU A 649 -16.32 -9.60 -24.52
C GLU A 649 -16.16 -9.10 -23.08
N ALA A 650 -17.04 -9.50 -22.16
CA ALA A 650 -16.86 -9.23 -20.76
C ALA A 650 -15.52 -9.80 -20.27
N GLY A 651 -14.69 -8.98 -19.59
CA GLY A 651 -13.34 -9.33 -19.17
C GLY A 651 -12.24 -9.05 -20.20
N SER A 652 -12.56 -8.61 -21.42
CA SER A 652 -11.55 -8.20 -22.40
C SER A 652 -10.74 -7.00 -21.88
N LEU A 653 -9.42 -7.05 -21.96
CA LEU A 653 -8.54 -5.97 -21.57
C LEU A 653 -8.67 -4.78 -22.54
N LEU A 654 -9.06 -3.62 -22.04
CA LEU A 654 -9.21 -2.40 -22.83
C LEU A 654 -8.01 -1.49 -22.73
N MET A 655 -7.49 -1.31 -21.53
CA MET A 655 -6.35 -0.45 -21.23
C MET A 655 -5.69 -0.81 -19.91
N ARG A 656 -4.52 -0.23 -19.65
CA ARG A 656 -3.82 -0.30 -18.37
C ARG A 656 -3.67 1.10 -17.79
N ILE A 657 -3.99 1.27 -16.52
CA ILE A 657 -3.76 2.50 -15.77
C ILE A 657 -2.68 2.23 -14.73
N GLU A 658 -1.61 3.01 -14.75
CA GLU A 658 -0.59 2.99 -13.71
C GLU A 658 -0.97 3.99 -12.61
N ALA A 659 -1.10 3.49 -11.39
CA ALA A 659 -1.28 4.28 -10.18
C ALA A 659 -0.28 3.83 -9.12
N MET A 660 0.45 4.77 -8.50
CA MET A 660 1.42 4.48 -7.43
C MET A 660 2.37 3.32 -7.73
N LYS A 661 2.95 3.31 -8.96
CA LYS A 661 3.88 2.28 -9.47
C LYS A 661 3.26 0.90 -9.73
N ILE A 662 1.95 0.75 -9.65
CA ILE A 662 1.23 -0.50 -9.93
C ILE A 662 0.39 -0.31 -11.18
N GLN A 663 0.46 -1.27 -12.11
CA GLN A 663 -0.39 -1.29 -13.30
C GLN A 663 -1.67 -2.06 -13.03
N HIS A 664 -2.80 -1.39 -13.24
CA HIS A 664 -4.14 -1.94 -13.11
C HIS A 664 -4.74 -2.20 -14.48
N ARG A 665 -5.28 -3.40 -14.67
CA ARG A 665 -6.03 -3.79 -15.87
C ARG A 665 -7.42 -3.17 -15.80
N ILE A 666 -7.83 -2.53 -16.87
CA ILE A 666 -9.18 -2.02 -17.05
C ILE A 666 -9.83 -2.88 -18.13
N GLU A 667 -10.82 -3.65 -17.70
CA GLU A 667 -11.48 -4.67 -18.51
C GLU A 667 -12.90 -4.25 -18.88
N ALA A 668 -13.41 -4.77 -19.99
CA ALA A 668 -14.79 -4.55 -20.41
C ALA A 668 -15.76 -5.15 -19.40
N PRO A 669 -16.70 -4.37 -18.84
CA PRO A 669 -17.68 -4.90 -17.87
C PRO A 669 -18.77 -5.77 -18.51
N ARG A 670 -18.92 -5.69 -19.84
CA ARG A 670 -19.89 -6.43 -20.63
C ARG A 670 -19.40 -6.64 -22.07
N ALA A 671 -20.01 -7.58 -22.77
CA ALA A 671 -19.83 -7.72 -24.21
C ALA A 671 -20.53 -6.58 -24.97
N GLY A 672 -19.89 -6.11 -26.07
CA GLY A 672 -20.41 -5.03 -26.89
C GLY A 672 -19.44 -4.55 -27.94
N VAL A 673 -19.68 -3.35 -28.47
CA VAL A 673 -18.77 -2.66 -29.37
C VAL A 673 -18.24 -1.41 -28.66
N LEU A 674 -16.93 -1.17 -28.72
CA LEU A 674 -16.32 0.02 -28.16
C LEU A 674 -16.71 1.24 -29.04
N GLU A 675 -17.66 2.05 -28.56
CA GLU A 675 -18.19 3.20 -29.31
C GLU A 675 -17.31 4.43 -29.16
N GLU A 676 -16.73 4.63 -27.98
CA GLU A 676 -15.94 5.79 -27.66
C GLU A 676 -14.77 5.41 -26.74
N LEU A 677 -13.62 6.02 -27.00
CA LEU A 677 -12.42 5.96 -26.17
C LEU A 677 -12.00 7.39 -25.83
N SER A 678 -12.20 7.78 -24.57
CA SER A 678 -12.05 9.17 -24.09
C SER A 678 -10.65 9.48 -23.55
N VAL A 679 -9.69 8.53 -23.68
CA VAL A 679 -8.35 8.67 -23.09
C VAL A 679 -7.27 8.14 -24.05
N GLN A 680 -6.03 8.62 -23.84
CA GLN A 680 -4.86 8.25 -24.64
C GLN A 680 -3.70 7.78 -23.74
N PRO A 681 -2.77 6.94 -24.22
CA PRO A 681 -1.55 6.60 -23.50
C PRO A 681 -0.78 7.84 -23.09
N GLY A 682 -0.27 7.89 -21.85
CA GLY A 682 0.39 9.04 -21.27
C GLY A 682 -0.55 10.09 -20.66
N GLN A 683 -1.85 9.93 -20.78
CA GLN A 683 -2.83 10.86 -20.19
C GLN A 683 -3.05 10.55 -18.71
N GLN A 684 -3.06 11.62 -17.87
CA GLN A 684 -3.47 11.53 -16.47
C GLN A 684 -5.00 11.46 -16.38
N VAL A 685 -5.53 10.53 -15.59
CA VAL A 685 -6.96 10.36 -15.35
C VAL A 685 -7.29 10.49 -13.86
N SER A 686 -8.50 10.97 -13.59
CA SER A 686 -9.04 11.08 -12.23
C SER A 686 -10.07 9.99 -11.95
N ALA A 687 -10.22 9.61 -10.69
CA ALA A 687 -11.29 8.70 -10.26
C ALA A 687 -12.66 9.25 -10.69
N GLY A 688 -13.51 8.39 -11.27
CA GLY A 688 -14.80 8.79 -11.84
C GLY A 688 -14.77 9.35 -13.27
N GLN A 689 -13.61 9.67 -13.83
CA GLN A 689 -13.47 10.14 -15.21
C GLN A 689 -13.91 9.05 -16.20
N VAL A 690 -14.64 9.43 -17.24
CA VAL A 690 -15.03 8.50 -18.32
C VAL A 690 -13.78 8.07 -19.09
N LEU A 691 -13.62 6.78 -19.27
CA LEU A 691 -12.52 6.16 -20.01
C LEU A 691 -12.98 5.70 -21.40
N ALA A 692 -14.13 5.05 -21.44
CA ALA A 692 -14.67 4.44 -22.65
C ALA A 692 -16.18 4.25 -22.55
N THR A 693 -16.84 4.10 -23.70
CA THR A 693 -18.25 3.75 -23.81
C THR A 693 -18.40 2.49 -24.66
N ILE A 694 -19.09 1.48 -24.10
CA ILE A 694 -19.37 0.21 -24.78
C ILE A 694 -20.86 0.17 -25.12
N GLY A 695 -21.18 0.18 -26.41
CA GLY A 695 -22.53 0.04 -26.92
C GLY A 695 -23.05 -1.39 -26.87
N PRO A 696 -24.37 -1.59 -27.01
CA PRO A 696 -24.95 -2.94 -27.09
C PRO A 696 -24.44 -3.67 -28.33
N GLN A 697 -24.30 -4.99 -28.22
CA GLN A 697 -23.98 -5.84 -29.36
C GLN A 697 -25.15 -5.77 -30.35
N ALA A 698 -24.91 -5.27 -31.57
CA ALA A 698 -25.94 -5.30 -32.60
C ALA A 698 -26.36 -6.77 -32.85
N GLN A 699 -27.58 -7.09 -32.57
CA GLN A 699 -28.15 -8.39 -32.98
C GLN A 699 -28.03 -8.49 -34.51
N PRO A 700 -27.55 -9.62 -35.07
CA PRO A 700 -27.63 -9.82 -36.52
C PRO A 700 -29.07 -9.69 -36.93
N ALA A 701 -29.36 -8.81 -37.88
CA ALA A 701 -30.67 -8.68 -38.48
C ALA A 701 -31.09 -10.05 -39.02
N PHE A 702 -32.09 -10.64 -38.42
CA PHE A 702 -32.72 -11.80 -39.01
C PHE A 702 -33.28 -11.36 -40.37
N ALA A 703 -32.69 -11.84 -41.43
CA ALA A 703 -33.23 -11.73 -42.77
C ALA A 703 -34.55 -12.50 -42.79
N THR A 704 -35.65 -11.78 -42.74
CA THR A 704 -36.98 -12.33 -43.04
C THR A 704 -36.99 -12.78 -44.47
N ALA A 705 -36.81 -14.09 -44.66
CA ALA A 705 -37.06 -14.72 -45.96
C ALA A 705 -38.55 -14.61 -46.25
N VAL A 706 -38.91 -13.71 -47.13
CA VAL A 706 -40.27 -13.65 -47.72
C VAL A 706 -40.33 -14.79 -48.73
N SER A 707 -41.04 -15.87 -48.39
CA SER A 707 -41.45 -16.87 -49.35
C SER A 707 -42.57 -16.31 -50.25
N PRO A 708 -42.53 -16.45 -51.57
CA PRO A 708 -43.61 -16.02 -52.44
C PRO A 708 -44.80 -16.98 -52.26
N LEU A 709 -45.97 -16.42 -51.96
CA LEU A 709 -47.26 -17.10 -51.97
C LEU A 709 -47.58 -17.59 -53.37
N ALA A 710 -47.75 -18.89 -53.54
CA ALA A 710 -48.29 -19.50 -54.74
C ALA A 710 -49.77 -19.21 -54.80
N ASP A 711 -50.19 -18.62 -55.88
CA ASP A 711 -51.58 -18.35 -56.30
C ASP A 711 -52.26 -19.66 -56.69
N THR A 712 -53.28 -20.06 -55.96
CA THR A 712 -54.20 -21.12 -56.38
C THR A 712 -55.66 -20.57 -56.43
N GLY A 713 -56.07 -20.27 -57.63
CA GLY A 713 -57.39 -19.85 -57.95
C GLY A 713 -58.50 -20.96 -57.67
N PRO A 714 -59.76 -20.58 -57.65
CA PRO A 714 -60.81 -21.43 -57.14
C PRO A 714 -61.31 -22.40 -58.20
N GLN A 715 -61.46 -23.67 -57.83
CA GLN A 715 -62.26 -24.62 -58.59
C GLN A 715 -63.68 -24.78 -58.00
N SER A 716 -64.63 -24.58 -58.88
CA SER A 716 -66.08 -24.71 -58.73
C SER A 716 -66.54 -26.17 -58.51
N HIS A 717 -67.54 -26.32 -57.69
CA HIS A 717 -68.34 -27.53 -57.53
C HIS A 717 -69.05 -28.00 -58.84
N PRO A 718 -69.41 -29.29 -58.93
CA PRO A 718 -70.79 -29.66 -58.44
C PRO A 718 -70.86 -31.08 -57.91
N GLY A 719 -71.91 -31.30 -57.07
CA GLY A 719 -72.49 -32.55 -56.71
C GLY A 719 -72.85 -32.67 -55.23
#